data_ff22d008cdaa78fe382cb8af75f0deed
#
_entry.id   ff22d008cdaa78fe382cb8af75f0deed
#
_cell.length_a   1.000
_cell.length_b   1.000
_cell.length_c   1.000
_cell.angle_alpha   90.00
_cell.angle_beta   90.00
_cell.angle_gamma   90.00
#
_symmetry.space_group_name_H-M   'P 1'
#
loop_
_entity.id
_entity.type
_entity.pdbx_description
1 polymer ?
#
loop_
_entity_poly.entity_id
_entity_poly.type
_entity_poly.pdbx_seq_one_letter_code
_entity_poly.pdbx_strand_id
1 'polypeptide(L)'
;MPKTEEHDRLAEARAGREWHRWGPYLSERSWGTVREDYSANGAAWNFLTHDMARSKAYRWGEDGLAGICDRFQVLCFSLALWNGRDPILKERPFGLIPSEGNHGEDLKEYYFYVDSTPTHSYMKYLYKYPQAEYPYCRLVEENARRGGQGPEFELLDTRIFDEDRYFDVFVEYAKADTDDLCIRIEAFNRGPEAAELHLLPHLWFRNVWAWGENRRREPVIQPGTAADGYVTLVADDTDAEGLDNLPFKYSVGRRRLYGEADGHPLFTDNESNFQRLYGPAADDGRKYVKDAFHRHVVNGEATVNPAARGTKSCLHYRRMVAPGGSTVIRLRLTAASLAAPLVDVDALVDRRRHEADRFYAQIHPKGASEDERRVQRQAFAGLMWSKQNYIFDVDKWLDGDNTKLPPPVSRREIRNKHWRHLNSMRVLSMPDKWEYPWFAAWDLAFHTVAIALIDPDFAKEQLWFMLFEQFQHPNGQIPAYEWEFSDLNPPVHPWAVWRVYSMDRIRSGTADRAFLERCFHKLLINFAWWINKVDSQGNNVFEGGFLGLDNITLFDRSEKLPGGAILEQSDATGWMGLFCLNMMRIALELAKENRTYEGLATKFFQHYIYIGAAMKHMGGRGYDLWDEEDGFFYDVLRYPDGHFEKLRVRSMVGLIPLFAVERLEAKWIAQFAEFTGNLNWFLENRQDVVRHCVNRISGSAGETLALTIVGPRQIERMLQRLCDPDEFLSDYGLRSLSRAHRDAPFVLGGNRVSYEPGEADCKIKGGNSNWRGPIWFPTAFLMIESLRKLAKAYGDDMAIVDRAGRRWTIGEIARTHAERLIAVFVRDASGRRPEYGSIEKFQTDPYWRDYLTFHEYFHGDTGAGLGASHQTGWTGLVASLIDEWRAH
;
A
#
# COMPACT_ATOMS: atom_id res chain seq x y z
N MET A 1 -14.42 14.58 -23.38
CA MET A 1 -15.36 15.10 -22.36
C MET A 1 -14.92 16.48 -21.96
N PRO A 2 -15.78 17.40 -21.50
CA PRO A 2 -15.35 18.70 -20.99
C PRO A 2 -14.45 18.48 -19.77
N LYS A 3 -13.35 19.23 -19.67
CA LYS A 3 -12.47 19.21 -18.51
C LYS A 3 -13.20 19.71 -17.28
N THR A 4 -12.95 19.11 -16.12
CA THR A 4 -13.43 19.60 -14.84
C THR A 4 -12.37 20.44 -14.15
N GLU A 5 -12.74 21.16 -13.11
CA GLU A 5 -11.86 22.02 -12.32
C GLU A 5 -10.69 21.23 -11.72
N GLU A 6 -10.88 19.95 -11.39
CA GLU A 6 -9.81 19.11 -10.87
C GLU A 6 -8.80 18.72 -11.96
N HIS A 7 -9.25 18.51 -13.20
CA HIS A 7 -8.35 18.35 -14.34
C HIS A 7 -7.51 19.60 -14.61
N ASP A 8 -8.10 20.81 -14.42
CA ASP A 8 -7.37 22.06 -14.55
C ASP A 8 -6.30 22.19 -13.46
N ARG A 9 -6.60 21.83 -12.19
CA ARG A 9 -5.63 21.81 -11.09
C ARG A 9 -4.48 20.83 -11.34
N LEU A 10 -4.76 19.64 -11.86
CA LEU A 10 -3.73 18.67 -12.27
C LEU A 10 -2.84 19.25 -13.37
N ALA A 11 -3.42 19.95 -14.35
CA ALA A 11 -2.65 20.63 -15.40
C ALA A 11 -1.81 21.78 -14.84
N GLU A 12 -2.34 22.57 -13.91
CA GLU A 12 -1.61 23.62 -13.20
C GLU A 12 -0.47 23.05 -12.36
N ALA A 13 -0.70 21.91 -11.66
CA ALA A 13 0.33 21.21 -10.88
C ALA A 13 1.48 20.74 -11.78
N ARG A 14 1.15 20.19 -12.95
CA ARG A 14 2.14 19.82 -13.98
C ARG A 14 2.91 21.02 -14.49
N ALA A 15 2.29 22.21 -14.56
CA ALA A 15 2.93 23.47 -14.91
C ALA A 15 3.74 24.11 -13.76
N GLY A 16 3.81 23.47 -12.58
CA GLY A 16 4.60 23.93 -11.46
C GLY A 16 3.83 24.69 -10.37
N ARG A 17 2.49 24.80 -10.45
CA ARG A 17 1.69 25.37 -9.36
C ARG A 17 1.59 24.34 -8.22
N GLU A 18 1.91 24.73 -7.00
CA GLU A 18 2.12 23.82 -5.87
C GLU A 18 0.81 23.27 -5.24
N TRP A 19 -0.12 22.73 -6.04
CA TRP A 19 -1.34 22.11 -5.53
C TRP A 19 -1.07 20.95 -4.57
N HIS A 20 0.06 20.24 -4.73
CA HIS A 20 0.48 19.13 -3.87
C HIS A 20 1.34 19.58 -2.65
N ARG A 21 1.42 20.90 -2.38
CA ARG A 21 2.19 21.41 -1.24
C ARG A 21 1.65 20.91 0.09
N TRP A 22 0.34 20.91 0.25
CA TRP A 22 -0.36 20.37 1.42
C TRP A 22 -1.17 19.15 1.02
N GLY A 23 -1.13 18.12 1.88
CA GLY A 23 -1.88 16.89 1.66
C GLY A 23 -1.85 15.97 2.87
N PRO A 24 -2.45 14.78 2.76
CA PRO A 24 -2.54 13.82 3.85
C PRO A 24 -1.23 13.04 4.05
N TYR A 25 -0.09 13.76 4.08
CA TYR A 25 1.23 13.15 4.11
C TYR A 25 1.71 12.78 5.52
N LEU A 26 0.85 12.96 6.52
CA LEU A 26 1.05 12.56 7.90
C LEU A 26 0.64 11.11 8.07
N SER A 27 1.37 10.35 8.89
CA SER A 27 1.02 8.96 9.24
C SER A 27 -0.14 8.91 10.23
N GLU A 28 -0.87 7.78 10.27
CA GLU A 28 -1.74 7.46 11.41
C GLU A 28 -0.93 6.83 12.56
N ARG A 29 0.22 6.23 12.24
CA ARG A 29 1.19 5.67 13.19
C ARG A 29 2.62 5.92 12.71
N SER A 30 3.50 6.44 13.57
CA SER A 30 4.95 6.52 13.35
C SER A 30 5.76 5.57 14.24
N TRP A 31 5.25 5.23 15.40
CA TRP A 31 5.87 4.26 16.31
C TRP A 31 5.77 2.81 15.78
N GLY A 32 6.63 1.92 16.27
CA GLY A 32 6.66 0.54 15.82
C GLY A 32 7.18 0.33 14.39
N THR A 33 7.82 1.33 13.79
CA THR A 33 8.50 1.24 12.50
C THR A 33 10.00 1.05 12.69
N VAL A 34 10.67 0.57 11.65
CA VAL A 34 12.15 0.45 11.64
C VAL A 34 12.80 1.81 11.89
N ARG A 35 12.22 2.88 11.36
CA ARG A 35 12.76 4.25 11.46
C ARG A 35 12.86 4.75 12.90
N GLU A 36 11.85 4.47 13.73
CA GLU A 36 11.79 4.88 15.13
C GLU A 36 12.29 3.80 16.10
N ASP A 37 12.94 2.74 15.59
CA ASP A 37 13.56 1.71 16.41
C ASP A 37 14.91 2.17 16.95
N TYR A 38 15.00 2.36 18.25
CA TYR A 38 16.22 2.65 19.01
C TYR A 38 16.59 1.53 19.96
N SER A 39 16.00 0.35 19.83
CA SER A 39 16.32 -0.83 20.62
C SER A 39 17.71 -1.39 20.30
N ALA A 40 18.34 -2.04 21.28
CA ALA A 40 19.64 -2.65 21.11
C ALA A 40 19.60 -3.95 20.29
N ASN A 41 18.44 -4.61 20.25
CA ASN A 41 18.23 -5.91 19.60
C ASN A 41 17.46 -5.83 18.28
N GLY A 42 17.09 -4.64 17.82
CA GLY A 42 16.32 -4.44 16.59
C GLY A 42 14.84 -4.84 16.69
N ALA A 43 14.28 -4.94 17.89
CA ALA A 43 12.87 -5.31 18.11
C ALA A 43 11.96 -4.07 18.00
N ALA A 44 11.83 -3.48 16.83
CA ALA A 44 11.08 -2.26 16.59
C ALA A 44 9.61 -2.36 17.04
N TRP A 45 8.98 -3.48 16.79
CA TRP A 45 7.58 -3.72 17.17
C TRP A 45 7.29 -3.58 18.66
N ASN A 46 8.25 -3.98 19.51
CA ASN A 46 8.11 -3.96 20.96
C ASN A 46 8.79 -2.77 21.63
N PHE A 47 9.49 -1.92 20.86
CA PHE A 47 10.29 -0.83 21.42
C PHE A 47 9.44 0.33 21.91
N LEU A 48 8.42 0.73 21.14
CA LEU A 48 7.46 1.77 21.48
C LEU A 48 6.06 1.20 21.52
N THR A 49 5.35 1.43 22.64
CA THR A 49 3.91 1.14 22.73
C THR A 49 3.10 2.38 22.33
N HIS A 50 1.80 2.22 22.10
CA HIS A 50 0.86 3.32 21.94
C HIS A 50 0.95 4.32 23.12
N ASP A 51 1.09 3.82 24.35
CA ASP A 51 1.22 4.65 25.54
C ASP A 51 2.50 5.49 25.54
N MET A 52 3.63 4.93 25.08
CA MET A 52 4.89 5.68 24.94
C MET A 52 4.86 6.69 23.80
N ALA A 53 4.14 6.40 22.73
CA ALA A 53 4.05 7.22 21.51
C ALA A 53 3.53 8.63 21.79
N ARG A 54 2.63 8.81 22.75
CA ARG A 54 2.13 10.14 23.14
C ARG A 54 3.20 11.05 23.75
N SER A 55 4.26 10.45 24.35
CA SER A 55 5.33 11.19 25.07
C SER A 55 6.65 11.26 24.31
N LYS A 56 6.82 10.44 23.25
CA LYS A 56 8.02 10.39 22.42
C LYS A 56 7.90 11.33 21.22
N ALA A 57 8.78 12.31 21.10
CA ALA A 57 8.95 13.04 19.84
C ALA A 57 9.70 12.15 18.85
N TYR A 58 9.21 12.08 17.61
CA TYR A 58 9.79 11.23 16.57
C TYR A 58 10.90 11.94 15.79
N ARG A 59 11.84 11.16 15.27
CA ARG A 59 12.93 11.64 14.41
C ARG A 59 12.52 11.62 12.93
N TRP A 60 11.82 10.58 12.51
CA TRP A 60 11.66 10.20 11.11
C TRP A 60 10.23 10.37 10.57
N GLY A 61 9.35 10.97 11.32
CA GLY A 61 7.98 11.20 10.92
C GLY A 61 7.14 11.86 12.00
N GLU A 62 5.85 11.96 11.75
CA GLU A 62 4.83 12.41 12.72
C GLU A 62 3.57 11.59 12.49
N ASP A 63 2.73 11.50 13.51
CA ASP A 63 1.42 10.83 13.42
C ASP A 63 0.30 11.72 13.97
N GLY A 64 -0.94 11.44 13.51
CA GLY A 64 -2.11 12.16 13.98
C GLY A 64 -3.38 11.74 13.27
N LEU A 65 -4.51 11.83 13.97
CA LEU A 65 -5.83 11.47 13.47
C LEU A 65 -6.29 12.47 12.39
N ALA A 66 -6.71 11.96 11.23
CA ALA A 66 -7.10 12.78 10.07
C ALA A 66 -6.04 13.82 9.67
N GLY A 67 -4.75 13.46 9.79
CA GLY A 67 -3.64 14.39 9.71
C GLY A 67 -3.32 14.87 8.31
N ILE A 68 -2.90 16.14 8.20
CA ILE A 68 -2.32 16.74 7.00
C ILE A 68 -1.02 17.48 7.34
N CYS A 69 -0.13 17.63 6.38
CA CYS A 69 1.06 18.45 6.51
C CYS A 69 1.51 19.01 5.15
N ASP A 70 2.52 19.89 5.18
CA ASP A 70 3.24 20.24 3.95
C ASP A 70 4.07 19.05 3.44
N ARG A 71 4.46 19.09 2.17
CA ARG A 71 5.13 17.96 1.49
C ARG A 71 6.47 17.52 2.12
N PHE A 72 7.07 18.32 3.00
CA PHE A 72 8.30 18.00 3.73
C PHE A 72 8.05 17.76 5.23
N GLN A 73 6.78 17.74 5.62
CA GLN A 73 6.36 17.49 7.01
C GLN A 73 7.05 18.42 8.01
N VAL A 74 7.11 19.72 7.69
CA VAL A 74 7.63 20.76 8.59
C VAL A 74 6.55 21.23 9.54
N LEU A 75 5.35 21.55 9.01
CA LEU A 75 4.19 21.97 9.80
C LEU A 75 3.05 20.97 9.61
N CYS A 76 2.57 20.42 10.72
CA CYS A 76 1.56 19.39 10.78
C CYS A 76 0.27 19.90 11.41
N PHE A 77 -0.85 19.37 10.94
CA PHE A 77 -2.18 19.59 11.50
C PHE A 77 -2.89 18.24 11.66
N SER A 78 -3.57 18.02 12.80
CA SER A 78 -4.46 16.87 13.02
C SER A 78 -5.54 17.22 14.02
N LEU A 79 -6.48 16.28 14.23
CA LEU A 79 -7.50 16.40 15.25
C LEU A 79 -7.18 15.49 16.44
N ALA A 80 -7.33 16.00 17.65
CA ALA A 80 -7.46 15.15 18.82
C ALA A 80 -8.86 15.28 19.45
N LEU A 81 -9.28 14.22 20.15
CA LEU A 81 -10.62 14.10 20.72
C LEU A 81 -10.57 13.63 22.17
N TRP A 82 -11.57 14.06 22.97
CA TRP A 82 -11.80 13.50 24.31
C TRP A 82 -13.30 13.53 24.63
N ASN A 83 -13.80 12.42 25.16
CA ASN A 83 -15.22 12.25 25.47
C ASN A 83 -15.52 12.44 26.97
N GLY A 84 -14.59 12.97 27.76
CA GLY A 84 -14.71 13.14 29.20
C GLY A 84 -14.53 11.85 30.02
N ARG A 85 -14.32 10.70 29.38
CA ARG A 85 -14.21 9.37 30.02
C ARG A 85 -13.01 8.57 29.56
N ASP A 86 -12.51 8.83 28.34
CA ASP A 86 -11.34 8.17 27.77
C ASP A 86 -10.11 8.45 28.66
N PRO A 87 -9.36 7.44 29.15
CA PRO A 87 -8.17 7.65 29.95
C PRO A 87 -7.00 8.24 29.14
N ILE A 88 -7.09 8.26 27.82
CA ILE A 88 -6.07 8.80 26.92
C ILE A 88 -6.70 9.83 25.98
N LEU A 89 -6.10 11.01 25.85
CA LEU A 89 -6.47 11.96 24.79
C LEU A 89 -6.23 11.31 23.43
N LYS A 90 -7.28 11.20 22.62
CA LYS A 90 -7.26 10.54 21.32
C LYS A 90 -6.57 11.41 20.28
N GLU A 91 -5.23 11.39 20.24
CA GLU A 91 -4.39 12.10 19.27
C GLU A 91 -4.05 11.22 18.05
N ARG A 92 -4.10 9.91 18.20
CA ARG A 92 -3.80 8.88 17.19
C ARG A 92 -4.61 7.63 17.41
N PRO A 93 -4.84 6.82 16.35
CA PRO A 93 -5.49 5.52 16.53
C PRO A 93 -4.69 4.57 17.43
N PHE A 94 -5.42 3.74 18.18
CA PHE A 94 -4.85 2.71 19.05
C PHE A 94 -4.73 1.38 18.31
N GLY A 95 -3.66 0.66 18.58
CA GLY A 95 -3.49 -0.72 18.19
C GLY A 95 -2.46 -1.42 19.07
N LEU A 96 -2.34 -2.73 18.90
CA LEU A 96 -1.52 -3.61 19.71
C LEU A 96 -0.11 -3.79 19.12
N ILE A 97 0.81 -4.25 19.94
CA ILE A 97 2.14 -4.72 19.56
C ILE A 97 2.24 -6.23 19.79
N PRO A 98 3.23 -6.95 19.22
CA PRO A 98 3.32 -8.41 19.36
C PRO A 98 3.33 -8.93 20.79
N SER A 99 3.96 -8.22 21.73
CA SER A 99 3.94 -8.58 23.16
C SER A 99 2.58 -8.42 23.84
N GLU A 100 1.63 -7.73 23.21
CA GLU A 100 0.25 -7.55 23.66
C GLU A 100 -0.70 -8.59 23.03
N GLY A 101 -0.16 -9.58 22.32
CA GLY A 101 -0.89 -10.73 21.81
C GLY A 101 -1.44 -10.57 20.39
N ASN A 102 -1.02 -9.55 19.64
CA ASN A 102 -1.44 -9.37 18.24
C ASN A 102 -0.69 -10.32 17.28
N HIS A 103 -1.07 -10.28 16.02
CA HIS A 103 -0.49 -11.07 14.94
C HIS A 103 0.60 -10.34 14.15
N GLY A 104 1.00 -9.15 14.53
CA GLY A 104 1.99 -8.29 13.87
C GLY A 104 1.60 -6.84 14.04
N GLU A 105 0.87 -6.30 13.10
CA GLU A 105 0.18 -5.02 13.16
C GLU A 105 -1.28 -5.26 13.47
N ASP A 106 -1.85 -4.48 14.35
CA ASP A 106 -3.18 -4.78 14.86
C ASP A 106 -3.89 -3.51 15.33
N LEU A 107 -4.51 -2.82 14.37
CA LEU A 107 -5.34 -1.64 14.60
C LEU A 107 -6.65 -2.03 15.31
N LYS A 108 -6.98 -1.32 16.38
CA LYS A 108 -8.23 -1.52 17.15
C LYS A 108 -9.15 -0.31 17.10
N GLU A 109 -9.27 0.32 15.91
CA GLU A 109 -10.08 1.53 15.70
C GLU A 109 -10.91 1.39 14.42
N TYR A 110 -11.95 2.23 14.28
CA TYR A 110 -12.75 2.33 13.05
C TYR A 110 -12.74 3.75 12.52
N TYR A 111 -12.11 3.94 11.37
CA TYR A 111 -12.11 5.17 10.60
C TYR A 111 -12.20 4.85 9.10
N PHE A 112 -12.56 5.84 8.28
CA PHE A 112 -12.79 5.63 6.87
C PHE A 112 -12.29 6.82 6.05
N TYR A 113 -11.61 6.52 4.96
CA TYR A 113 -11.26 7.48 3.93
C TYR A 113 -12.44 7.61 2.97
N VAL A 114 -13.29 8.63 3.19
CA VAL A 114 -14.58 8.76 2.49
C VAL A 114 -14.41 9.34 1.11
N ASP A 115 -13.52 10.33 0.97
CA ASP A 115 -13.29 11.02 -0.29
C ASP A 115 -11.92 11.71 -0.33
N SER A 116 -11.33 11.81 -1.51
CA SER A 116 -10.17 12.67 -1.79
C SER A 116 -9.99 12.86 -3.28
N THR A 117 -9.75 14.11 -3.73
CA THR A 117 -9.31 14.38 -5.11
C THR A 117 -7.80 14.23 -5.25
N PRO A 118 -7.28 14.01 -6.48
CA PRO A 118 -5.83 13.84 -6.71
C PRO A 118 -4.95 14.99 -6.21
N THR A 119 -5.39 16.24 -6.37
CA THR A 119 -4.66 17.43 -5.87
C THR A 119 -4.92 17.74 -4.41
N HIS A 120 -5.72 16.91 -3.71
CA HIS A 120 -6.19 17.16 -2.35
C HIS A 120 -6.93 18.51 -2.23
N SER A 121 -7.57 18.95 -3.32
CA SER A 121 -8.41 20.15 -3.30
C SER A 121 -9.67 19.95 -2.47
N TYR A 122 -10.13 18.70 -2.33
CA TYR A 122 -11.14 18.24 -1.40
C TYR A 122 -10.72 16.89 -0.81
N MET A 123 -10.93 16.73 0.50
CA MET A 123 -10.71 15.47 1.22
C MET A 123 -11.77 15.31 2.31
N LYS A 124 -12.18 14.07 2.60
CA LYS A 124 -13.11 13.75 3.67
C LYS A 124 -12.70 12.47 4.40
N TYR A 125 -12.67 12.56 5.74
CA TYR A 125 -12.33 11.51 6.68
C TYR A 125 -13.49 11.31 7.66
N LEU A 126 -13.70 10.07 8.12
CA LEU A 126 -14.67 9.74 9.18
C LEU A 126 -13.98 8.91 10.25
N TYR A 127 -14.15 9.29 11.51
CA TYR A 127 -13.73 8.49 12.66
C TYR A 127 -14.93 8.16 13.55
N LYS A 128 -15.01 6.90 14.01
CA LYS A 128 -16.03 6.40 14.92
C LYS A 128 -15.53 6.48 16.36
N TYR A 129 -15.93 7.49 17.13
CA TYR A 129 -15.41 7.71 18.48
C TYR A 129 -16.42 7.31 19.56
N PRO A 130 -16.15 6.30 20.41
CA PRO A 130 -17.05 5.89 21.49
C PRO A 130 -17.31 7.00 22.52
N GLN A 131 -18.49 6.97 23.17
CA GLN A 131 -18.86 7.88 24.27
C GLN A 131 -18.50 7.31 25.66
N ALA A 132 -18.18 6.02 25.73
CA ALA A 132 -17.72 5.35 26.94
C ALA A 132 -16.20 5.49 27.12
N GLU A 133 -15.68 5.03 28.25
CA GLU A 133 -14.25 4.80 28.47
C GLU A 133 -13.73 3.85 27.40
N TYR A 134 -12.64 4.25 26.72
CA TYR A 134 -12.06 3.41 25.68
C TYR A 134 -11.37 2.18 26.28
N PRO A 135 -11.63 0.96 25.79
CA PRO A 135 -11.29 -0.28 26.50
C PRO A 135 -9.85 -0.75 26.25
N TYR A 136 -8.85 0.14 26.38
CA TYR A 136 -7.43 -0.19 26.13
C TYR A 136 -6.96 -1.43 26.87
N CYS A 137 -7.14 -1.47 28.20
CA CYS A 137 -6.68 -2.58 29.02
C CYS A 137 -7.36 -3.90 28.62
N ARG A 138 -8.67 -3.87 28.36
CA ARG A 138 -9.42 -5.06 27.96
C ARG A 138 -8.95 -5.62 26.61
N LEU A 139 -8.66 -4.74 25.65
CA LEU A 139 -8.12 -5.14 24.34
C LEU A 139 -6.75 -5.80 24.50
N VAL A 140 -5.84 -5.20 25.28
CA VAL A 140 -4.51 -5.77 25.56
C VAL A 140 -4.62 -7.11 26.29
N GLU A 141 -5.35 -7.15 27.40
CA GLU A 141 -5.45 -8.35 28.26
C GLU A 141 -6.10 -9.54 27.53
N GLU A 142 -7.17 -9.29 26.78
CA GLU A 142 -7.88 -10.36 26.08
C GLU A 142 -7.08 -10.90 24.88
N ASN A 143 -6.41 -10.04 24.12
CA ASN A 143 -5.54 -10.49 23.03
C ASN A 143 -4.30 -11.21 23.55
N ALA A 144 -3.67 -10.72 24.63
CA ALA A 144 -2.56 -11.42 25.29
C ALA A 144 -2.98 -12.83 25.80
N ARG A 145 -4.22 -12.95 26.35
CA ARG A 145 -4.78 -14.23 26.81
C ARG A 145 -5.02 -15.20 25.63
N ARG A 146 -5.50 -14.70 24.48
CA ARG A 146 -5.73 -15.51 23.27
C ARG A 146 -4.41 -15.89 22.59
N GLY A 147 -3.41 -15.04 22.70
CA GLY A 147 -2.11 -15.18 22.04
C GLY A 147 -2.18 -15.03 20.52
N GLY A 148 -1.05 -14.91 19.85
CA GLY A 148 -0.94 -14.69 18.41
C GLY A 148 -1.39 -15.86 17.51
N GLN A 149 -1.87 -16.97 18.08
CA GLN A 149 -2.41 -18.13 17.34
C GLN A 149 -3.94 -18.23 17.45
N GLY A 150 -4.55 -17.50 18.38
CA GLY A 150 -6.00 -17.47 18.55
C GLY A 150 -6.66 -16.39 17.69
N PRO A 151 -7.99 -16.41 17.52
CA PRO A 151 -8.71 -15.34 16.86
C PRO A 151 -8.56 -14.04 17.66
N GLU A 152 -8.38 -12.93 16.93
CA GLU A 152 -8.23 -11.61 17.54
C GLU A 152 -9.49 -11.16 18.28
N PHE A 153 -9.29 -10.34 19.30
CA PHE A 153 -10.37 -9.67 20.03
C PHE A 153 -10.46 -8.23 19.55
N GLU A 154 -11.51 -7.94 18.82
CA GLU A 154 -11.73 -6.67 18.15
C GLU A 154 -12.47 -5.65 19.02
N LEU A 155 -12.38 -4.36 18.63
CA LEU A 155 -13.11 -3.30 19.32
C LEU A 155 -14.63 -3.54 19.32
N LEU A 156 -15.20 -4.08 18.24
CA LEU A 156 -16.61 -4.46 18.19
C LEU A 156 -16.98 -5.56 19.16
N ASP A 157 -16.06 -6.49 19.47
CA ASP A 157 -16.29 -7.56 20.45
C ASP A 157 -16.46 -7.02 21.87
N THR A 158 -15.95 -5.83 22.15
CA THR A 158 -16.14 -5.14 23.43
C THR A 158 -17.57 -4.66 23.63
N ARG A 159 -18.37 -4.57 22.54
CA ARG A 159 -19.73 -4.04 22.48
C ARG A 159 -19.83 -2.55 22.78
N ILE A 160 -18.73 -1.78 22.62
CA ILE A 160 -18.66 -0.36 22.96
C ILE A 160 -19.55 0.50 22.05
N PHE A 161 -19.90 0.00 20.86
CA PHE A 161 -20.79 0.67 19.89
C PHE A 161 -22.25 0.22 20.01
N ASP A 162 -22.59 -0.63 20.98
CA ASP A 162 -23.98 -1.00 21.23
C ASP A 162 -24.79 0.24 21.64
N GLU A 163 -26.10 0.25 21.32
CA GLU A 163 -27.00 1.37 21.57
C GLU A 163 -26.60 2.67 20.89
N ASP A 164 -25.74 2.59 19.87
CA ASP A 164 -25.24 3.74 19.08
C ASP A 164 -24.57 4.84 19.93
N ARG A 165 -24.01 4.51 21.10
CA ARG A 165 -23.32 5.44 22.00
C ARG A 165 -21.92 5.80 21.51
N TYR A 166 -21.88 6.52 20.37
CA TYR A 166 -20.63 7.00 19.75
C TYR A 166 -20.88 8.30 18.99
N PHE A 167 -19.77 8.94 18.61
CA PHE A 167 -19.76 10.07 17.70
C PHE A 167 -19.26 9.64 16.32
N ASP A 168 -19.95 10.09 15.25
CA ASP A 168 -19.37 10.15 13.92
C ASP A 168 -18.66 11.48 13.76
N VAL A 169 -17.34 11.47 13.69
CA VAL A 169 -16.53 12.68 13.54
C VAL A 169 -16.02 12.77 12.10
N PHE A 170 -16.64 13.66 11.33
CA PHE A 170 -16.20 13.97 9.97
C PHE A 170 -15.20 15.10 9.98
N VAL A 171 -14.11 14.94 9.22
CA VAL A 171 -13.13 16.00 8.96
C VAL A 171 -13.07 16.22 7.46
N GLU A 172 -13.40 17.43 7.02
CA GLU A 172 -13.36 17.84 5.62
C GLU A 172 -12.30 18.93 5.42
N TYR A 173 -11.50 18.76 4.39
CA TYR A 173 -10.49 19.71 3.94
C TYR A 173 -10.86 20.23 2.56
N ALA A 174 -10.80 21.55 2.36
CA ALA A 174 -11.08 22.20 1.10
C ALA A 174 -10.06 23.30 0.83
N LYS A 175 -9.29 23.18 -0.25
CA LYS A 175 -8.31 24.21 -0.63
C LYS A 175 -9.00 25.38 -1.33
N ALA A 176 -8.90 26.57 -0.77
CA ALA A 176 -9.21 27.80 -1.47
C ALA A 176 -8.16 28.07 -2.57
N ASP A 177 -6.87 27.89 -2.22
CA ASP A 177 -5.71 27.96 -3.08
C ASP A 177 -4.61 26.98 -2.57
N THR A 178 -3.46 26.92 -3.20
CA THR A 178 -2.33 26.05 -2.87
C THR A 178 -1.86 26.16 -1.42
N ASP A 179 -1.98 27.34 -0.82
CA ASP A 179 -1.55 27.70 0.55
C ASP A 179 -2.70 28.19 1.44
N ASP A 180 -3.94 27.87 1.09
CA ASP A 180 -5.12 28.32 1.81
C ASP A 180 -6.12 27.17 1.95
N LEU A 181 -6.24 26.62 3.15
CA LEU A 181 -7.01 25.43 3.48
C LEU A 181 -8.14 25.77 4.44
N CYS A 182 -9.38 25.56 4.03
CA CYS A 182 -10.55 25.52 4.90
C CYS A 182 -10.75 24.13 5.46
N ILE A 183 -11.08 24.04 6.74
CA ILE A 183 -11.25 22.78 7.48
C ILE A 183 -12.61 22.86 8.16
N ARG A 184 -13.44 21.83 7.96
CA ARG A 184 -14.72 21.67 8.65
C ARG A 184 -14.73 20.37 9.41
N ILE A 185 -14.93 20.43 10.73
CA ILE A 185 -15.05 19.29 11.61
C ILE A 185 -16.48 19.23 12.09
N GLU A 186 -17.19 18.14 11.77
CA GLU A 186 -18.57 17.94 12.19
C GLU A 186 -18.72 16.63 12.94
N ALA A 187 -19.16 16.72 14.20
CA ALA A 187 -19.34 15.55 15.07
C ALA A 187 -20.83 15.33 15.37
N PHE A 188 -21.36 14.18 14.91
CA PHE A 188 -22.73 13.73 15.15
C PHE A 188 -22.79 12.84 16.37
N ASN A 189 -23.63 13.12 17.33
CA ASN A 189 -23.96 12.23 18.42
C ASN A 189 -25.00 11.19 17.93
N ARG A 190 -24.59 9.93 17.81
CA ARG A 190 -25.48 8.84 17.42
C ARG A 190 -26.26 8.27 18.60
N GLY A 191 -25.79 8.55 19.82
CA GLY A 191 -26.37 8.06 21.05
C GLY A 191 -27.72 8.69 21.42
N PRO A 192 -28.46 8.02 22.31
CA PRO A 192 -29.80 8.45 22.71
C PRO A 192 -29.81 9.61 23.75
N GLU A 193 -28.63 10.00 24.26
CA GLU A 193 -28.49 11.03 25.30
C GLU A 193 -27.50 12.13 24.83
N ALA A 194 -27.64 13.33 25.44
CA ALA A 194 -26.64 14.36 25.24
C ALA A 194 -25.28 13.92 25.79
N ALA A 195 -24.22 14.12 25.00
CA ALA A 195 -22.89 13.69 25.36
C ALA A 195 -21.85 14.81 25.18
N GLU A 196 -20.90 14.84 26.10
CA GLU A 196 -19.79 15.78 26.06
C GLU A 196 -18.72 15.31 25.06
N LEU A 197 -18.20 16.26 24.28
CA LEU A 197 -17.10 16.04 23.37
C LEU A 197 -16.15 17.23 23.37
N HIS A 198 -14.88 16.95 23.59
CA HIS A 198 -13.80 17.91 23.40
C HIS A 198 -13.18 17.68 22.02
N LEU A 199 -13.01 18.76 21.27
CA LEU A 199 -12.36 18.76 19.98
C LEU A 199 -11.12 19.67 20.07
N LEU A 200 -9.98 19.08 19.76
CA LEU A 200 -8.70 19.77 19.86
C LEU A 200 -7.97 19.71 18.50
N PRO A 201 -8.27 20.61 17.56
CA PRO A 201 -7.42 20.80 16.37
C PRO A 201 -6.00 21.18 16.77
N HIS A 202 -5.04 20.33 16.43
CA HIS A 202 -3.61 20.49 16.76
C HIS A 202 -2.87 21.14 15.59
N LEU A 203 -1.92 22.00 15.89
CA LEU A 203 -0.95 22.54 14.95
C LEU A 203 0.45 22.44 15.59
N TRP A 204 1.41 21.81 14.89
CA TRP A 204 2.76 21.67 15.45
C TRP A 204 3.82 21.57 14.38
N PHE A 205 5.05 21.89 14.74
CA PHE A 205 6.22 21.66 13.93
C PHE A 205 6.84 20.30 14.25
N ARG A 206 7.20 19.53 13.21
CA ARG A 206 8.00 18.32 13.39
C ARG A 206 9.33 18.69 14.01
N ASN A 207 9.75 17.94 15.04
CA ASN A 207 10.99 18.20 15.72
C ASN A 207 12.19 17.86 14.83
N VAL A 208 12.90 18.88 14.37
CA VAL A 208 14.16 18.77 13.60
C VAL A 208 15.33 19.48 14.30
N TRP A 209 15.07 20.13 15.42
CA TRP A 209 16.05 20.98 16.15
C TRP A 209 16.74 20.26 17.32
N ALA A 210 16.17 19.17 17.82
CA ALA A 210 16.70 18.43 18.96
C ALA A 210 17.76 17.38 18.60
N TRP A 211 17.89 17.07 17.31
CA TRP A 211 18.78 16.05 16.78
C TRP A 211 20.14 16.65 16.36
N GLY A 212 21.19 15.83 16.40
CA GLY A 212 22.56 16.29 16.13
C GLY A 212 23.32 16.71 17.41
N GLU A 213 24.57 17.12 17.25
CA GLU A 213 25.47 17.47 18.37
C GLU A 213 25.06 18.77 19.09
N ASN A 214 24.51 19.71 18.34
CA ASN A 214 24.07 21.00 18.84
C ASN A 214 22.60 21.21 18.55
N ARG A 215 21.85 21.63 19.56
CA ARG A 215 20.48 22.03 19.40
C ARG A 215 20.38 23.23 18.46
N ARG A 216 19.50 23.15 17.47
CA ARG A 216 19.23 24.19 16.48
C ARG A 216 18.19 25.19 17.00
N ARG A 217 18.09 26.36 16.34
CA ARG A 217 16.96 27.27 16.57
C ARG A 217 15.66 26.64 16.17
N GLU A 218 14.72 26.64 17.12
CA GLU A 218 13.38 26.07 16.93
C GLU A 218 12.39 27.09 16.33
N PRO A 219 11.36 26.64 15.62
CA PRO A 219 10.24 27.48 15.19
C PRO A 219 9.34 27.83 16.38
N VAL A 220 8.38 28.71 16.17
CA VAL A 220 7.48 29.14 17.24
C VAL A 220 6.02 29.18 16.78
N ILE A 221 5.12 28.77 17.69
CA ILE A 221 3.67 28.99 17.57
C ILE A 221 3.25 29.85 18.77
N GLN A 222 2.48 30.90 18.49
CA GLN A 222 2.02 31.85 19.50
C GLN A 222 0.64 32.42 19.12
N PRO A 223 -0.09 33.05 20.07
CA PRO A 223 -1.34 33.72 19.74
C PRO A 223 -1.15 34.81 18.69
N GLY A 224 -2.07 34.86 17.73
CA GLY A 224 -2.16 36.00 16.82
C GLY A 224 -3.18 37.02 17.32
N THR A 225 -3.57 37.93 16.43
CA THR A 225 -4.60 38.94 16.72
C THR A 225 -5.94 38.20 16.88
N ALA A 226 -6.57 38.36 18.04
CA ALA A 226 -7.96 37.97 18.26
C ALA A 226 -8.86 39.12 17.78
N ALA A 227 -9.98 38.78 17.18
CA ALA A 227 -11.03 39.72 16.79
C ALA A 227 -12.41 39.12 17.09
N ASP A 228 -13.45 39.92 17.04
CA ASP A 228 -14.82 39.43 17.20
C ASP A 228 -15.11 38.34 16.17
N GLY A 229 -15.41 37.13 16.64
CA GLY A 229 -15.80 35.99 15.82
C GLY A 229 -14.71 34.97 15.53
N TYR A 230 -13.42 35.20 15.85
CA TYR A 230 -12.36 34.19 15.66
C TYR A 230 -11.15 34.35 16.59
N VAL A 231 -10.45 33.23 16.81
CA VAL A 231 -9.14 33.15 17.47
C VAL A 231 -8.08 32.77 16.46
N THR A 232 -6.82 33.19 16.67
CA THR A 232 -5.71 32.93 15.73
C THR A 232 -4.51 32.33 16.44
N LEU A 233 -3.92 31.26 15.87
CA LEU A 233 -2.58 30.78 16.16
C LEU A 233 -1.64 31.16 15.01
N VAL A 234 -0.46 31.67 15.32
CA VAL A 234 0.57 32.03 14.32
C VAL A 234 1.74 31.09 14.49
N ALA A 235 1.97 30.24 13.49
CA ALA A 235 3.14 29.39 13.36
C ALA A 235 4.18 30.08 12.45
N ASP A 236 5.44 30.15 12.89
CA ASP A 236 6.51 30.86 12.18
C ASP A 236 7.82 30.10 12.30
N ASP A 237 8.41 29.70 11.15
CA ASP A 237 9.69 29.04 11.04
C ASP A 237 10.75 29.90 10.31
N THR A 238 10.47 31.18 10.09
CA THR A 238 11.36 32.07 9.32
C THR A 238 12.74 32.25 9.95
N ASP A 239 12.83 32.25 11.29
CA ASP A 239 14.07 32.34 12.06
C ASP A 239 14.62 30.97 12.49
N ALA A 240 13.93 29.88 12.21
CA ALA A 240 14.37 28.52 12.54
C ALA A 240 15.49 28.03 11.60
N GLU A 241 16.32 27.13 12.12
CA GLU A 241 17.26 26.43 11.26
C GLU A 241 16.52 25.27 10.56
N GLY A 242 16.44 25.36 9.21
CA GLY A 242 15.67 24.46 8.40
C GLY A 242 16.17 23.00 8.35
N LEU A 243 15.58 22.23 7.48
CA LEU A 243 15.92 20.83 7.26
C LEU A 243 17.34 20.67 6.70
N ASP A 244 18.15 19.79 7.29
CA ASP A 244 19.55 19.57 6.92
C ASP A 244 19.75 18.54 5.79
N ASN A 245 18.73 17.78 5.44
CA ASN A 245 18.79 16.74 4.43
C ASN A 245 18.17 17.13 3.06
N LEU A 246 17.84 18.43 2.88
CA LEU A 246 17.44 18.96 1.59
C LEU A 246 18.62 19.71 0.93
N PRO A 247 18.80 19.57 -0.40
CA PRO A 247 19.81 20.31 -1.15
C PRO A 247 19.47 21.79 -1.37
N PHE A 248 18.37 22.27 -0.78
CA PHE A 248 17.87 23.64 -0.86
C PHE A 248 17.25 24.06 0.48
N LYS A 249 17.19 25.35 0.72
CA LYS A 249 16.54 25.89 1.91
C LYS A 249 15.02 25.83 1.74
N TYR A 250 14.33 25.18 2.67
CA TYR A 250 12.88 25.12 2.70
C TYR A 250 12.35 25.70 4.03
N SER A 251 11.26 26.45 3.95
CA SER A 251 10.52 27.01 5.08
C SER A 251 9.04 27.10 4.68
N VAL A 252 8.16 26.78 5.60
CA VAL A 252 6.74 27.03 5.41
C VAL A 252 6.41 28.51 5.56
N GLY A 253 7.30 29.28 6.22
CA GLY A 253 7.11 30.69 6.55
C GLY A 253 6.02 30.88 7.59
N ARG A 254 5.51 32.10 7.67
CA ARG A 254 4.45 32.42 8.63
C ARG A 254 3.11 31.88 8.16
N ARG A 255 2.45 31.07 9.02
CA ARG A 255 1.11 30.50 8.80
C ARG A 255 0.18 30.91 9.94
N ARG A 256 -1.10 31.10 9.62
CA ARG A 256 -2.15 31.43 10.57
C ARG A 256 -3.20 30.34 10.55
N LEU A 257 -3.47 29.73 11.70
CA LEU A 257 -4.64 28.90 11.92
C LEU A 257 -5.71 29.75 12.60
N TYR A 258 -6.75 30.06 11.86
CA TYR A 258 -7.94 30.71 12.39
C TYR A 258 -8.92 29.63 12.84
N GLY A 259 -9.60 29.87 13.98
CA GLY A 259 -10.66 29.05 14.52
C GLY A 259 -11.78 29.88 15.11
N GLU A 260 -12.94 29.25 15.40
CA GLU A 260 -14.07 29.94 16.04
C GLU A 260 -13.64 30.53 17.40
N ALA A 261 -14.26 31.69 17.78
CA ALA A 261 -13.82 32.52 18.89
C ALA A 261 -13.84 31.85 20.28
N ASP A 262 -14.62 30.80 20.45
CA ASP A 262 -14.71 30.05 21.71
C ASP A 262 -13.65 28.92 21.82
N GLY A 263 -12.76 28.80 20.86
CA GLY A 263 -11.57 27.93 20.94
C GLY A 263 -10.55 28.46 21.92
N HIS A 264 -10.23 27.70 22.98
CA HIS A 264 -9.24 28.07 23.97
C HIS A 264 -7.82 27.60 23.52
N PRO A 265 -6.85 28.53 23.27
CA PRO A 265 -5.54 28.15 22.79
C PRO A 265 -4.68 27.56 23.92
N LEU A 266 -4.07 26.39 23.67
CA LEU A 266 -3.12 25.72 24.52
C LEU A 266 -1.76 25.57 23.80
N PHE A 267 -0.65 25.62 24.55
CA PHE A 267 0.71 25.61 24.02
C PHE A 267 1.61 24.65 24.79
N THR A 268 2.47 23.96 24.05
CA THR A 268 3.56 23.13 24.58
C THR A 268 4.66 23.00 23.53
N ASP A 269 5.67 22.17 23.77
CA ASP A 269 6.71 21.85 22.80
C ASP A 269 6.58 20.42 22.28
N ASN A 270 6.88 20.19 20.99
CA ASN A 270 6.99 18.86 20.41
C ASN A 270 8.34 18.24 20.80
N GLU A 271 8.50 17.97 22.08
CA GLU A 271 9.68 17.41 22.72
C GLU A 271 9.33 16.16 23.51
N SER A 272 10.25 15.20 23.57
CA SER A 272 10.04 13.98 24.35
C SER A 272 9.96 14.27 25.85
N ASN A 273 9.05 13.61 26.55
CA ASN A 273 9.02 13.56 28.00
C ASN A 273 9.99 12.48 28.50
N PHE A 274 11.28 12.82 28.63
CA PHE A 274 12.32 11.86 29.00
C PHE A 274 12.11 11.27 30.40
N GLN A 275 11.60 12.05 31.35
CA GLN A 275 11.29 11.58 32.68
C GLN A 275 10.26 10.44 32.65
N ARG A 276 9.18 10.59 31.87
CA ARG A 276 8.14 9.57 31.73
C ARG A 276 8.63 8.33 30.98
N LEU A 277 9.39 8.53 29.90
CA LEU A 277 9.84 7.44 29.03
C LEU A 277 10.96 6.60 29.64
N TYR A 278 11.89 7.23 30.35
CA TYR A 278 13.15 6.60 30.78
C TYR A 278 13.44 6.76 32.28
N GLY A 279 12.47 7.30 33.02
CA GLY A 279 12.54 7.44 34.47
C GLY A 279 13.17 8.77 34.91
N PRO A 280 13.12 9.08 36.25
CA PRO A 280 13.54 10.37 36.80
C PRO A 280 15.00 10.74 36.54
N ALA A 281 15.88 9.75 36.39
CA ALA A 281 17.30 10.00 36.12
C ALA A 281 17.57 10.56 34.71
N ALA A 282 16.60 10.40 33.80
CA ALA A 282 16.67 10.91 32.43
C ALA A 282 15.99 12.28 32.23
N ASP A 283 15.50 12.89 33.34
CA ASP A 283 14.86 14.21 33.31
C ASP A 283 15.83 15.30 32.82
N ASP A 284 15.50 15.92 31.70
CA ASP A 284 16.25 17.01 31.09
C ASP A 284 15.79 18.41 31.58
N GLY A 285 14.89 18.47 32.54
CA GLY A 285 14.35 19.68 33.16
C GLY A 285 13.30 20.41 32.31
N ARG A 286 12.82 19.83 31.19
CA ARG A 286 11.77 20.43 30.37
C ARG A 286 10.39 20.22 31.00
N LYS A 287 9.67 21.34 31.12
CA LYS A 287 8.32 21.31 31.71
C LYS A 287 7.21 21.14 30.70
N TYR A 288 7.38 21.66 29.49
CA TYR A 288 6.36 21.66 28.44
C TYR A 288 6.83 20.71 27.34
N VAL A 289 6.21 19.54 27.29
CA VAL A 289 6.62 18.43 26.43
C VAL A 289 5.42 17.86 25.67
N LYS A 290 5.65 16.94 24.75
CA LYS A 290 4.67 16.45 23.76
C LYS A 290 3.32 16.03 24.37
N ASP A 291 3.32 15.39 25.55
CA ASP A 291 2.13 14.88 26.23
C ASP A 291 1.40 15.89 27.14
N ALA A 292 1.79 17.17 27.09
CA ALA A 292 1.23 18.19 27.97
C ALA A 292 -0.28 18.35 27.83
N PHE A 293 -0.82 18.27 26.60
CA PHE A 293 -2.27 18.42 26.37
C PHE A 293 -3.05 17.25 26.95
N HIS A 294 -2.57 16.01 26.79
CA HIS A 294 -3.16 14.86 27.46
C HIS A 294 -3.22 15.07 29.00
N ARG A 295 -2.09 15.43 29.63
CA ARG A 295 -1.99 15.61 31.07
C ARG A 295 -2.86 16.78 31.56
N HIS A 296 -2.98 17.84 30.76
CA HIS A 296 -3.82 18.98 31.10
C HIS A 296 -5.31 18.68 30.97
N VAL A 297 -5.73 18.13 29.84
CA VAL A 297 -7.16 17.93 29.52
C VAL A 297 -7.73 16.76 30.30
N VAL A 298 -7.02 15.64 30.38
CA VAL A 298 -7.51 14.40 31.04
C VAL A 298 -7.30 14.44 32.54
N ASN A 299 -6.12 14.89 33.01
CA ASN A 299 -5.74 14.84 34.43
C ASN A 299 -5.87 16.19 35.16
N GLY A 300 -6.12 17.30 34.47
CA GLY A 300 -6.18 18.65 35.05
C GLY A 300 -4.81 19.18 35.52
N GLU A 301 -3.69 18.65 35.02
CA GLU A 301 -2.35 19.08 35.43
C GLU A 301 -1.95 20.43 34.80
N ALA A 302 -1.11 21.17 35.50
CA ALA A 302 -0.57 22.46 35.03
C ALA A 302 0.67 22.26 34.12
N THR A 303 0.46 21.58 32.96
CA THR A 303 1.53 21.16 32.04
C THR A 303 1.60 21.98 30.75
N VAL A 304 0.60 22.81 30.48
CA VAL A 304 0.62 23.75 29.34
C VAL A 304 1.44 25.00 29.63
N ASN A 305 2.06 25.57 28.62
CA ASN A 305 2.94 26.73 28.77
C ASN A 305 2.15 28.03 29.03
N PRO A 306 2.22 28.61 30.22
CA PRO A 306 1.50 29.85 30.58
C PRO A 306 2.01 31.08 29.82
N ALA A 307 3.21 31.02 29.21
CA ALA A 307 3.72 32.08 28.34
C ALA A 307 3.05 32.10 26.96
N ALA A 308 2.08 31.23 26.74
CA ALA A 308 1.31 31.12 25.50
C ALA A 308 2.19 31.01 24.23
N ARG A 309 3.22 30.16 24.28
CA ARG A 309 4.12 29.90 23.15
C ARG A 309 4.70 28.51 23.23
N GLY A 310 5.10 27.98 22.10
CA GLY A 310 5.74 26.66 21.98
C GLY A 310 5.91 26.22 20.53
N THR A 311 6.32 25.00 20.30
CA THR A 311 6.41 24.38 18.98
C THR A 311 5.21 23.48 18.64
N LYS A 312 4.31 23.27 19.62
CA LYS A 312 3.04 22.55 19.49
C LYS A 312 1.92 23.33 20.17
N SER A 313 0.76 23.42 19.50
CA SER A 313 -0.41 24.13 20.02
C SER A 313 -1.69 23.42 19.62
N CYS A 314 -2.80 23.75 20.28
CA CYS A 314 -4.14 23.38 19.84
C CYS A 314 -5.16 24.46 20.19
N LEU A 315 -6.32 24.39 19.56
CA LEU A 315 -7.53 25.10 19.96
C LEU A 315 -8.46 24.10 20.66
N HIS A 316 -8.75 24.31 21.94
CA HIS A 316 -9.58 23.40 22.71
C HIS A 316 -11.03 23.90 22.73
N TYR A 317 -11.91 23.13 22.09
CA TYR A 317 -13.37 23.34 22.10
C TYR A 317 -14.03 22.30 22.97
N ARG A 318 -14.98 22.73 23.78
CA ARG A 318 -15.82 21.84 24.60
C ARG A 318 -17.27 21.98 24.17
N ARG A 319 -17.89 20.87 23.84
CA ARG A 319 -19.24 20.79 23.29
C ARG A 319 -20.11 19.80 24.06
N MET A 320 -21.37 20.16 24.31
CA MET A 320 -22.41 19.23 24.70
C MET A 320 -23.29 18.99 23.47
N VAL A 321 -23.23 17.78 22.91
CA VAL A 321 -23.94 17.45 21.67
C VAL A 321 -25.24 16.73 21.99
N ALA A 322 -26.38 17.30 21.57
CA ALA A 322 -27.68 16.71 21.81
C ALA A 322 -27.84 15.32 21.12
N PRO A 323 -28.71 14.44 21.61
CA PRO A 323 -28.97 13.16 20.97
C PRO A 323 -29.44 13.33 19.54
N GLY A 324 -28.85 12.61 18.58
CA GLY A 324 -29.12 12.73 17.15
C GLY A 324 -28.72 14.07 16.51
N GLY A 325 -28.16 15.02 17.30
CA GLY A 325 -27.67 16.30 16.81
C GLY A 325 -26.19 16.26 16.39
N SER A 326 -25.70 17.42 15.89
CA SER A 326 -24.29 17.60 15.58
C SER A 326 -23.76 18.92 16.13
N THR A 327 -22.42 19.00 16.17
CA THR A 327 -21.68 20.24 16.39
C THR A 327 -20.68 20.42 15.25
N VAL A 328 -20.47 21.66 14.82
CA VAL A 328 -19.54 21.99 13.73
C VAL A 328 -18.49 22.96 14.24
N ILE A 329 -17.26 22.76 13.83
CA ILE A 329 -16.13 23.69 14.04
C ILE A 329 -15.53 24.01 12.66
N ARG A 330 -15.31 25.32 12.44
CA ARG A 330 -14.69 25.84 11.21
C ARG A 330 -13.32 26.40 11.54
N LEU A 331 -12.35 26.03 10.69
CA LEU A 331 -10.97 26.47 10.78
C LEU A 331 -10.45 26.85 9.38
N ARG A 332 -9.41 27.70 9.38
CA ARG A 332 -8.70 28.02 8.14
C ARG A 332 -7.21 28.14 8.40
N LEU A 333 -6.39 27.39 7.66
CA LEU A 333 -4.93 27.47 7.69
C LEU A 333 -4.45 28.19 6.44
N THR A 334 -3.78 29.36 6.61
CA THR A 334 -3.34 30.17 5.47
C THR A 334 -2.13 31.04 5.80
N ALA A 335 -1.41 31.46 4.78
CA ALA A 335 -0.37 32.49 4.90
C ALA A 335 -0.97 33.91 5.02
N ALA A 336 -2.18 34.13 4.50
CA ALA A 336 -2.81 35.43 4.42
C ALA A 336 -3.30 35.94 5.77
N SER A 337 -3.29 37.25 5.94
CA SER A 337 -3.98 37.93 7.05
C SER A 337 -5.39 38.34 6.58
N LEU A 338 -6.40 37.65 7.12
CA LEU A 338 -7.79 37.81 6.69
C LEU A 338 -8.60 38.53 7.77
N ALA A 339 -9.50 39.43 7.35
CA ALA A 339 -10.39 40.16 8.26
C ALA A 339 -11.61 39.31 8.70
N ALA A 340 -12.08 38.41 7.84
CA ALA A 340 -13.20 37.52 8.09
C ALA A 340 -12.88 36.11 7.62
N PRO A 341 -11.94 35.37 8.30
CA PRO A 341 -11.35 34.15 7.78
C PRO A 341 -12.30 32.95 7.68
N LEU A 342 -13.41 32.94 8.43
CA LEU A 342 -14.29 31.78 8.54
C LEU A 342 -15.61 31.94 7.77
N VAL A 343 -15.89 33.09 7.21
CA VAL A 343 -17.22 33.42 6.62
C VAL A 343 -17.58 32.55 5.43
N ASP A 344 -16.62 32.12 4.66
CA ASP A 344 -16.81 31.36 3.41
C ASP A 344 -16.38 29.88 3.49
N VAL A 345 -16.02 29.39 4.68
CA VAL A 345 -15.51 28.01 4.87
C VAL A 345 -16.55 26.99 4.37
N ASP A 346 -17.79 27.04 4.83
CA ASP A 346 -18.84 26.10 4.41
C ASP A 346 -19.10 26.16 2.91
N ALA A 347 -19.22 27.37 2.35
CA ALA A 347 -19.43 27.53 0.91
C ALA A 347 -18.28 26.99 0.07
N LEU A 348 -17.05 27.10 0.57
CA LEU A 348 -15.87 26.54 -0.11
C LEU A 348 -15.84 25.02 -0.02
N VAL A 349 -16.10 24.44 1.15
CA VAL A 349 -16.20 22.99 1.34
C VAL A 349 -17.24 22.40 0.40
N ASP A 350 -18.45 23.01 0.36
CA ASP A 350 -19.53 22.54 -0.52
C ASP A 350 -19.15 22.66 -2.00
N ARG A 351 -18.51 23.75 -2.40
CA ARG A 351 -18.03 23.93 -3.78
C ARG A 351 -17.01 22.86 -4.16
N ARG A 352 -16.01 22.60 -3.32
CA ARG A 352 -14.98 21.59 -3.60
C ARG A 352 -15.55 20.17 -3.64
N ARG A 353 -16.55 19.87 -2.81
CA ARG A 353 -17.30 18.61 -2.86
C ARG A 353 -18.00 18.43 -4.21
N HIS A 354 -18.73 19.44 -4.68
CA HIS A 354 -19.40 19.38 -5.99
C HIS A 354 -18.40 19.28 -7.16
N GLU A 355 -17.22 19.90 -7.06
CA GLU A 355 -16.16 19.75 -8.07
C GLU A 355 -15.60 18.33 -8.06
N ALA A 356 -15.42 17.70 -6.88
CA ALA A 356 -15.04 16.31 -6.76
C ALA A 356 -16.11 15.37 -7.35
N ASP A 357 -17.39 15.64 -7.10
CA ASP A 357 -18.50 14.87 -7.69
C ASP A 357 -18.45 14.91 -9.23
N ARG A 358 -18.24 16.10 -9.81
CA ARG A 358 -18.11 16.25 -11.28
C ARG A 358 -16.89 15.52 -11.82
N PHE A 359 -15.76 15.54 -11.10
CA PHE A 359 -14.55 14.84 -11.49
C PHE A 359 -14.79 13.32 -11.53
N TYR A 360 -15.29 12.74 -10.44
CA TYR A 360 -15.53 11.30 -10.36
C TYR A 360 -16.65 10.81 -11.29
N ALA A 361 -17.66 11.65 -11.56
CA ALA A 361 -18.67 11.32 -12.56
C ALA A 361 -18.10 11.10 -13.98
N GLN A 362 -16.93 11.69 -14.29
CA GLN A 362 -16.22 11.44 -15.56
C GLN A 362 -15.29 10.23 -15.52
N ILE A 363 -14.81 9.88 -14.33
CA ILE A 363 -13.93 8.72 -14.14
C ILE A 363 -14.73 7.42 -14.18
N HIS A 364 -15.90 7.40 -13.53
CA HIS A 364 -16.74 6.21 -13.46
C HIS A 364 -17.15 5.69 -14.84
N PRO A 365 -16.98 4.40 -15.14
CA PRO A 365 -17.46 3.83 -16.38
C PRO A 365 -19.01 3.87 -16.46
N LYS A 366 -19.54 4.05 -17.67
CA LYS A 366 -20.98 4.20 -17.89
C LYS A 366 -21.80 2.99 -17.42
N GLY A 367 -21.25 1.80 -17.56
CA GLY A 367 -21.89 0.53 -17.18
C GLY A 367 -21.82 0.22 -15.69
N ALA A 368 -21.09 1.01 -14.88
CA ALA A 368 -21.00 0.77 -13.44
C ALA A 368 -22.29 1.15 -12.71
N SER A 369 -22.76 0.27 -11.82
CA SER A 369 -23.86 0.51 -10.90
C SER A 369 -23.49 1.63 -9.89
N GLU A 370 -24.48 2.16 -9.18
CA GLU A 370 -24.22 3.16 -8.13
C GLU A 370 -23.32 2.62 -7.02
N ASP A 371 -23.50 1.36 -6.65
CA ASP A 371 -22.69 0.70 -5.64
C ASP A 371 -21.25 0.48 -6.09
N GLU A 372 -21.02 0.06 -7.34
CA GLU A 372 -19.68 -0.05 -7.93
C GLU A 372 -18.97 1.30 -8.03
N ARG A 373 -19.69 2.38 -8.34
CA ARG A 373 -19.16 3.75 -8.31
C ARG A 373 -18.73 4.17 -6.91
N ARG A 374 -19.51 3.80 -5.89
CA ARG A 374 -19.15 4.04 -4.48
C ARG A 374 -17.88 3.29 -4.10
N VAL A 375 -17.79 2.01 -4.43
CA VAL A 375 -16.59 1.17 -4.22
C VAL A 375 -15.38 1.81 -4.89
N GLN A 376 -15.49 2.17 -6.16
CA GLN A 376 -14.40 2.77 -6.93
C GLN A 376 -13.94 4.10 -6.32
N ARG A 377 -14.88 4.98 -5.93
CA ARG A 377 -14.55 6.28 -5.33
C ARG A 377 -13.85 6.14 -3.98
N GLN A 378 -14.31 5.23 -3.10
CA GLN A 378 -13.67 5.01 -1.81
C GLN A 378 -12.31 4.31 -1.95
N ALA A 379 -12.12 3.41 -2.94
CA ALA A 379 -10.81 2.88 -3.27
C ALA A 379 -9.82 3.99 -3.68
N PHE A 380 -10.25 4.93 -4.52
CA PHE A 380 -9.41 6.09 -4.85
C PHE A 380 -9.16 6.99 -3.64
N ALA A 381 -10.18 7.21 -2.80
CA ALA A 381 -10.02 7.99 -1.58
C ALA A 381 -8.94 7.39 -0.67
N GLY A 382 -8.99 6.08 -0.42
CA GLY A 382 -7.98 5.38 0.37
C GLY A 382 -6.57 5.52 -0.21
N LEU A 383 -6.41 5.30 -1.53
CA LEU A 383 -5.10 5.48 -2.21
C LEU A 383 -4.58 6.93 -2.10
N MET A 384 -5.46 7.92 -2.15
CA MET A 384 -5.06 9.32 -2.00
C MET A 384 -4.73 9.68 -0.55
N TRP A 385 -5.48 9.19 0.42
CA TRP A 385 -5.21 9.36 1.84
C TRP A 385 -3.96 8.60 2.30
N SER A 386 -3.63 7.48 1.67
CA SER A 386 -2.44 6.67 1.99
C SER A 386 -1.13 7.24 1.44
N LYS A 387 -1.14 8.41 0.80
CA LYS A 387 0.09 9.16 0.52
C LYS A 387 0.74 9.62 1.82
N GLN A 388 2.03 9.36 1.97
CA GLN A 388 2.77 9.72 3.18
C GLN A 388 4.16 10.23 2.87
N ASN A 389 4.62 11.24 3.59
CA ASN A 389 6.01 11.65 3.51
C ASN A 389 6.91 10.60 4.17
N TYR A 390 7.72 9.93 3.38
CA TYR A 390 8.69 8.94 3.82
C TYR A 390 10.05 9.58 4.04
N ILE A 391 10.37 9.80 5.31
CA ILE A 391 11.63 10.43 5.75
C ILE A 391 12.47 9.33 6.36
N PHE A 392 13.59 8.98 5.70
CA PHE A 392 14.53 8.00 6.23
C PHE A 392 15.91 8.17 5.63
N ASP A 393 16.92 8.25 6.47
CA ASP A 393 18.34 8.26 6.12
C ASP A 393 19.00 7.09 6.86
N VAL A 394 19.26 6.00 6.13
CA VAL A 394 19.73 4.74 6.72
C VAL A 394 21.14 4.92 7.32
N ASP A 395 21.97 5.74 6.73
CA ASP A 395 23.31 6.00 7.26
C ASP A 395 23.26 6.66 8.65
N LYS A 396 22.43 7.71 8.80
CA LYS A 396 22.19 8.35 10.10
C LYS A 396 21.46 7.44 11.08
N TRP A 397 20.55 6.60 10.60
CA TRP A 397 19.86 5.64 11.46
C TRP A 397 20.81 4.59 12.03
N LEU A 398 21.79 4.11 11.23
CA LEU A 398 22.78 3.11 11.64
C LEU A 398 23.87 3.73 12.57
N ASP A 399 24.42 4.86 12.20
CA ASP A 399 25.59 5.45 12.90
C ASP A 399 25.19 6.52 13.93
N GLY A 400 23.94 7.04 13.84
CA GLY A 400 23.47 8.16 14.63
C GLY A 400 23.95 9.52 14.12
N ASP A 401 23.37 10.59 14.64
CA ASP A 401 23.69 11.97 14.29
C ASP A 401 24.14 12.79 15.52
N ASN A 402 24.34 12.14 16.67
CA ASN A 402 24.82 12.75 17.88
C ASN A 402 25.90 11.89 18.55
N THR A 403 27.15 12.36 18.49
CA THR A 403 28.31 11.63 19.03
C THR A 403 28.29 11.47 20.55
N LYS A 404 27.50 12.29 21.26
CA LYS A 404 27.33 12.20 22.72
C LYS A 404 26.30 11.13 23.12
N LEU A 405 25.44 10.74 22.17
CA LEU A 405 24.39 9.71 22.33
C LEU A 405 24.45 8.73 21.16
N PRO A 406 25.57 7.99 21.00
CA PRO A 406 25.71 7.05 19.89
C PRO A 406 24.68 5.89 20.03
N PRO A 407 24.19 5.38 18.91
CA PRO A 407 23.35 4.18 18.96
C PRO A 407 24.15 2.97 19.46
N PRO A 408 23.47 1.90 19.93
CA PRO A 408 24.15 0.67 20.35
C PRO A 408 25.01 0.10 19.23
N VAL A 409 26.18 -0.48 19.57
CA VAL A 409 27.10 -1.07 18.57
C VAL A 409 26.41 -2.17 17.76
N SER A 410 25.48 -2.90 18.38
CA SER A 410 24.64 -3.92 17.73
C SER A 410 23.85 -3.40 16.53
N ARG A 411 23.56 -2.09 16.45
CA ARG A 411 22.85 -1.44 15.33
C ARG A 411 23.56 -1.67 13.99
N ARG A 412 24.89 -1.78 13.98
CA ARG A 412 25.69 -2.04 12.78
C ARG A 412 25.58 -3.46 12.25
N GLU A 413 24.98 -4.37 13.02
CA GLU A 413 24.83 -5.78 12.68
C GLU A 413 23.37 -6.23 12.49
N ILE A 414 22.43 -5.29 12.63
CA ILE A 414 21.01 -5.57 12.43
C ILE A 414 20.58 -5.33 10.97
N ARG A 415 19.28 -5.35 10.74
CA ARG A 415 18.64 -5.20 9.41
C ARG A 415 19.13 -3.96 8.65
N ASN A 416 19.04 -3.99 7.34
CA ASN A 416 19.29 -2.87 6.43
C ASN A 416 20.72 -2.30 6.46
N LYS A 417 21.67 -2.94 7.10
CA LYS A 417 23.08 -2.47 7.22
C LYS A 417 23.80 -2.31 5.89
N HIS A 418 23.35 -2.98 4.85
CA HIS A 418 23.93 -2.91 3.51
C HIS A 418 23.30 -1.83 2.63
N TRP A 419 22.32 -1.08 3.15
CA TRP A 419 21.54 -0.08 2.40
C TRP A 419 21.85 1.37 2.78
N ARG A 420 23.05 1.68 3.22
CA ARG A 420 23.53 2.99 3.70
C ARG A 420 23.27 4.15 2.74
N HIS A 421 23.20 3.86 1.44
CA HIS A 421 22.90 4.86 0.40
C HIS A 421 21.45 5.31 0.38
N LEU A 422 20.53 4.56 1.00
CA LEU A 422 19.10 4.89 1.00
C LEU A 422 18.86 6.13 1.86
N ASN A 423 18.41 7.20 1.17
CA ASN A 423 18.06 8.47 1.81
C ASN A 423 16.83 9.05 1.10
N SER A 424 15.71 9.09 1.78
CA SER A 424 14.45 9.58 1.24
C SER A 424 13.83 10.69 2.07
N MET A 425 13.26 11.67 1.37
CA MET A 425 12.28 12.62 1.87
C MET A 425 11.25 12.84 0.75
N ARG A 426 10.49 11.79 0.44
CA ARG A 426 9.55 11.74 -0.68
C ARG A 426 8.16 11.38 -0.20
N VAL A 427 7.15 11.94 -0.84
CA VAL A 427 5.77 11.48 -0.66
C VAL A 427 5.59 10.18 -1.45
N LEU A 428 5.32 9.10 -0.74
CA LEU A 428 5.09 7.78 -1.32
C LEU A 428 3.64 7.32 -1.09
N SER A 429 3.15 6.48 -1.98
CA SER A 429 1.92 5.72 -1.78
C SER A 429 2.23 4.54 -0.85
N MET A 430 1.69 4.56 0.36
CA MET A 430 1.86 3.48 1.32
C MET A 430 0.78 2.41 1.14
N PRO A 431 1.04 1.16 1.54
CA PRO A 431 -0.01 0.13 1.60
C PRO A 431 -1.17 0.55 2.50
N ASP A 432 -0.83 1.03 3.70
CA ASP A 432 -1.73 1.49 4.74
C ASP A 432 -1.02 2.57 5.59
N LYS A 433 -1.77 3.42 6.30
CA LYS A 433 -1.18 4.48 7.14
C LYS A 433 -1.01 4.10 8.60
N TRP A 434 -1.62 3.01 9.04
CA TRP A 434 -1.48 2.50 10.40
C TRP A 434 -0.80 1.14 10.45
N GLU A 435 -1.32 0.15 9.70
CA GLU A 435 -0.78 -1.22 9.71
C GLU A 435 0.61 -1.27 9.06
N TYR A 436 0.74 -0.67 7.86
CA TYR A 436 1.97 -0.65 7.07
C TYR A 436 2.36 0.78 6.67
N PRO A 437 2.65 1.69 7.65
CA PRO A 437 2.97 3.09 7.37
C PRO A 437 4.42 3.26 6.87
N TRP A 438 4.83 2.42 5.92
CA TRP A 438 6.20 2.36 5.42
C TRP A 438 6.29 1.99 3.94
N PHE A 439 7.50 2.03 3.44
CA PHE A 439 7.87 1.66 2.08
C PHE A 439 7.66 0.16 1.81
N ALA A 440 6.99 -0.16 0.69
CA ALA A 440 6.80 -1.51 0.18
C ALA A 440 6.80 -1.48 -1.36
N ALA A 441 7.85 -2.02 -1.99
CA ALA A 441 8.13 -1.78 -3.40
C ALA A 441 7.15 -2.46 -4.37
N TRP A 442 6.81 -3.72 -4.17
CA TRP A 442 5.92 -4.41 -5.10
C TRP A 442 4.45 -4.01 -4.91
N ASP A 443 4.04 -3.71 -3.68
CA ASP A 443 2.73 -3.11 -3.37
C ASP A 443 2.54 -1.81 -4.15
N LEU A 444 3.52 -0.90 -4.06
CA LEU A 444 3.50 0.38 -4.74
C LEU A 444 3.35 0.24 -6.26
N ALA A 445 3.94 -0.77 -6.88
CA ALA A 445 3.77 -1.03 -8.30
C ALA A 445 2.30 -1.32 -8.66
N PHE A 446 1.55 -2.02 -7.82
CA PHE A 446 0.12 -2.25 -8.00
C PHE A 446 -0.72 -1.00 -7.73
N HIS A 447 -0.37 -0.22 -6.68
CA HIS A 447 -1.05 1.05 -6.39
C HIS A 447 -1.04 1.97 -7.61
N THR A 448 0.10 2.07 -8.31
CA THR A 448 0.26 2.97 -9.45
C THR A 448 -0.71 2.68 -10.59
N VAL A 449 -1.15 1.43 -10.74
CA VAL A 449 -2.12 1.03 -11.78
C VAL A 449 -3.51 1.64 -11.49
N ALA A 450 -3.96 1.58 -10.24
CA ALA A 450 -5.23 2.22 -9.86
C ALA A 450 -5.10 3.74 -9.83
N ILE A 451 -4.01 4.28 -9.30
CA ILE A 451 -3.75 5.73 -9.24
C ILE A 451 -3.69 6.35 -10.63
N ALA A 452 -3.14 5.65 -11.64
CA ALA A 452 -3.06 6.16 -13.02
C ALA A 452 -4.43 6.45 -13.66
N LEU A 453 -5.51 5.93 -13.10
CA LEU A 453 -6.87 6.26 -13.51
C LEU A 453 -7.26 7.71 -13.18
N ILE A 454 -6.68 8.28 -12.14
CA ILE A 454 -7.04 9.62 -11.63
C ILE A 454 -5.85 10.60 -11.63
N ASP A 455 -4.61 10.09 -11.42
CA ASP A 455 -3.37 10.90 -11.36
C ASP A 455 -2.19 10.14 -12.00
N PRO A 456 -2.09 10.13 -13.33
CA PRO A 456 -1.01 9.43 -14.02
C PRO A 456 0.38 10.02 -13.75
N ASP A 457 0.48 11.32 -13.42
CA ASP A 457 1.76 11.95 -13.13
C ASP A 457 2.32 11.45 -11.80
N PHE A 458 1.49 11.38 -10.76
CA PHE A 458 1.90 10.82 -9.48
C PHE A 458 2.23 9.32 -9.60
N ALA A 459 1.44 8.54 -10.36
CA ALA A 459 1.73 7.13 -10.61
C ALA A 459 3.11 6.93 -11.27
N LYS A 460 3.46 7.75 -12.28
CA LYS A 460 4.78 7.73 -12.93
C LYS A 460 5.90 8.15 -11.97
N GLU A 461 5.66 9.16 -11.13
CA GLU A 461 6.63 9.62 -10.13
C GLU A 461 6.95 8.51 -9.12
N GLN A 462 5.94 7.77 -8.65
CA GLN A 462 6.12 6.66 -7.73
C GLN A 462 6.99 5.54 -8.34
N LEU A 463 6.71 5.13 -9.56
CA LEU A 463 7.53 4.12 -10.27
C LEU A 463 8.96 4.60 -10.49
N TRP A 464 9.14 5.88 -10.81
CA TRP A 464 10.46 6.45 -10.96
C TRP A 464 11.25 6.44 -9.65
N PHE A 465 10.62 6.74 -8.49
CA PHE A 465 11.32 6.73 -7.20
C PHE A 465 11.89 5.36 -6.86
N MET A 466 11.17 4.26 -7.17
CA MET A 466 11.67 2.90 -6.94
C MET A 466 12.94 2.59 -7.73
N LEU A 467 13.10 3.23 -8.87
CA LEU A 467 14.22 3.01 -9.81
C LEU A 467 15.33 4.06 -9.66
N PHE A 468 15.13 5.08 -8.82
CA PHE A 468 16.08 6.16 -8.62
C PHE A 468 17.15 5.80 -7.58
N GLU A 469 18.34 6.38 -7.70
CA GLU A 469 19.52 6.06 -6.91
C GLU A 469 19.35 6.20 -5.39
N GLN A 470 18.37 6.96 -4.93
CA GLN A 470 18.05 7.06 -3.50
C GLN A 470 17.44 5.78 -2.93
N PHE A 471 16.81 4.95 -3.77
CA PHE A 471 16.18 3.68 -3.40
C PHE A 471 16.92 2.50 -4.00
N GLN A 472 17.06 2.44 -5.35
CA GLN A 472 17.71 1.31 -6.00
C GLN A 472 19.15 1.16 -5.53
N HIS A 473 19.50 -0.04 -5.05
CA HIS A 473 20.86 -0.35 -4.62
C HIS A 473 21.85 -0.23 -5.81
N PRO A 474 23.10 0.20 -5.61
CA PRO A 474 24.10 0.29 -6.68
C PRO A 474 24.34 -1.00 -7.48
N ASN A 475 24.06 -2.18 -6.89
CA ASN A 475 24.12 -3.47 -7.60
C ASN A 475 22.91 -3.74 -8.50
N GLY A 476 21.89 -2.88 -8.48
CA GLY A 476 20.66 -3.00 -9.27
C GLY A 476 19.45 -3.57 -8.54
N GLN A 477 19.60 -4.04 -7.32
CA GLN A 477 18.48 -4.52 -6.52
C GLN A 477 17.51 -3.39 -6.20
N ILE A 478 16.21 -3.65 -6.31
CA ILE A 478 15.16 -2.78 -5.76
C ILE A 478 14.90 -3.23 -4.33
N PRO A 479 14.87 -2.32 -3.33
CA PRO A 479 14.59 -2.69 -1.95
C PRO A 479 13.18 -3.25 -1.84
N ALA A 480 13.01 -4.30 -1.02
CA ALA A 480 11.71 -4.97 -0.92
C ALA A 480 10.71 -4.13 -0.12
N TYR A 481 11.01 -3.89 1.14
CA TYR A 481 10.18 -3.11 2.06
C TYR A 481 11.03 -2.64 3.25
N GLU A 482 10.56 -1.66 3.99
CA GLU A 482 11.34 -0.98 5.05
C GLU A 482 11.92 -1.94 6.09
N TRP A 483 11.19 -2.99 6.44
CA TRP A 483 11.60 -3.94 7.46
C TRP A 483 12.90 -4.67 7.10
N GLU A 484 13.02 -5.12 5.85
CA GLU A 484 14.22 -5.78 5.32
C GLU A 484 14.36 -5.48 3.82
N PHE A 485 15.17 -4.49 3.49
CA PHE A 485 15.35 -4.05 2.10
C PHE A 485 15.96 -5.12 1.20
N SER A 486 16.74 -6.07 1.76
CA SER A 486 17.41 -7.10 1.00
C SER A 486 16.55 -8.33 0.67
N ASP A 487 15.36 -8.44 1.23
CA ASP A 487 14.39 -9.46 0.84
C ASP A 487 14.01 -9.34 -0.63
N LEU A 488 13.57 -10.43 -1.23
CA LEU A 488 13.21 -10.46 -2.64
C LEU A 488 11.70 -10.48 -2.81
N ASN A 489 11.20 -9.46 -3.50
CA ASN A 489 9.81 -9.38 -3.96
C ASN A 489 9.71 -9.67 -5.46
N PRO A 490 8.53 -10.04 -5.97
CA PRO A 490 8.31 -10.24 -7.40
C PRO A 490 8.74 -9.02 -8.23
N PRO A 491 9.45 -9.20 -9.36
CA PRO A 491 9.91 -8.11 -10.20
C PRO A 491 8.78 -7.56 -11.11
N VAL A 492 7.76 -6.96 -10.51
CA VAL A 492 6.56 -6.46 -11.21
C VAL A 492 6.71 -5.04 -11.77
N HIS A 493 7.78 -4.34 -11.46
CA HIS A 493 7.99 -2.94 -11.88
C HIS A 493 7.97 -2.72 -13.40
N PRO A 494 8.59 -3.56 -14.26
CA PRO A 494 8.49 -3.37 -15.70
C PRO A 494 7.07 -3.53 -16.24
N TRP A 495 6.27 -4.43 -15.64
CA TRP A 495 4.85 -4.55 -15.92
C TRP A 495 4.08 -3.27 -15.56
N ALA A 496 4.29 -2.74 -14.36
CA ALA A 496 3.63 -1.52 -13.90
C ALA A 496 4.02 -0.29 -14.75
N VAL A 497 5.32 -0.13 -15.08
CA VAL A 497 5.81 0.94 -15.98
C VAL A 497 5.13 0.85 -17.34
N TRP A 498 5.07 -0.32 -17.95
CA TRP A 498 4.39 -0.52 -19.24
C TRP A 498 2.90 -0.24 -19.14
N ARG A 499 2.27 -0.68 -18.07
CA ARG A 499 0.83 -0.50 -17.84
C ARG A 499 0.46 0.97 -17.68
N VAL A 500 1.13 1.69 -16.79
CA VAL A 500 0.90 3.13 -16.52
C VAL A 500 1.17 3.96 -17.77
N TYR A 501 2.29 3.70 -18.48
CA TYR A 501 2.59 4.35 -19.76
C TYR A 501 1.45 4.15 -20.78
N SER A 502 0.96 2.92 -20.90
CA SER A 502 -0.09 2.59 -21.89
C SER A 502 -1.43 3.23 -21.53
N MET A 503 -1.79 3.25 -20.24
CA MET A 503 -3.02 3.88 -19.75
C MET A 503 -3.01 5.39 -20.00
N ASP A 504 -1.91 6.08 -19.66
CA ASP A 504 -1.78 7.51 -19.89
C ASP A 504 -1.82 7.84 -21.39
N ARG A 505 -1.10 7.08 -22.22
CA ARG A 505 -1.13 7.27 -23.68
C ARG A 505 -2.55 7.14 -24.26
N ILE A 506 -3.32 6.16 -23.81
CA ILE A 506 -4.69 5.95 -24.31
C ILE A 506 -5.60 7.11 -23.88
N ARG A 507 -5.46 7.61 -22.66
CA ARG A 507 -6.32 8.66 -22.10
C ARG A 507 -5.94 10.07 -22.59
N SER A 508 -4.64 10.39 -22.60
CA SER A 508 -4.12 11.71 -22.99
C SER A 508 -3.97 11.86 -24.52
N GLY A 509 -3.91 10.76 -25.26
CA GLY A 509 -3.54 10.73 -26.67
C GLY A 509 -2.06 10.97 -26.94
N THR A 510 -1.24 11.14 -25.89
CA THR A 510 0.20 11.49 -26.00
C THR A 510 1.06 10.42 -25.32
N ALA A 511 2.10 9.96 -25.99
CA ALA A 511 3.05 8.99 -25.45
C ALA A 511 4.14 9.69 -24.64
N ASP A 512 4.25 9.42 -23.36
CA ASP A 512 5.36 9.91 -22.53
C ASP A 512 6.60 9.01 -22.67
N ARG A 513 7.23 9.14 -23.82
CA ARG A 513 8.42 8.37 -24.16
C ARG A 513 9.57 8.59 -23.18
N ALA A 514 9.76 9.82 -22.72
CA ALA A 514 10.85 10.17 -21.80
C ALA A 514 10.73 9.41 -20.48
N PHE A 515 9.51 9.27 -19.94
CA PHE A 515 9.23 8.42 -18.79
C PHE A 515 9.59 6.95 -19.08
N LEU A 516 9.10 6.41 -20.20
CA LEU A 516 9.32 5.01 -20.54
C LEU A 516 10.81 4.68 -20.70
N GLU A 517 11.56 5.52 -21.43
CA GLU A 517 12.99 5.35 -21.70
C GLU A 517 13.83 5.47 -20.42
N ARG A 518 13.55 6.46 -19.59
CA ARG A 518 14.20 6.66 -18.29
C ARG A 518 14.03 5.46 -17.38
N CYS A 519 12.81 4.96 -17.23
CA CYS A 519 12.53 3.75 -16.44
C CYS A 519 13.20 2.51 -17.03
N PHE A 520 13.18 2.37 -18.37
CA PHE A 520 13.81 1.23 -19.04
C PHE A 520 15.30 1.12 -18.72
N HIS A 521 16.05 2.23 -18.74
CA HIS A 521 17.48 2.22 -18.42
C HIS A 521 17.77 1.73 -16.99
N LYS A 522 16.96 2.10 -16.03
CA LYS A 522 17.10 1.64 -14.63
C LYS A 522 16.67 0.19 -14.46
N LEU A 523 15.61 -0.21 -15.16
CA LEU A 523 15.13 -1.59 -15.18
C LEU A 523 16.16 -2.54 -15.81
N LEU A 524 17.01 -2.07 -16.76
CA LEU A 524 18.12 -2.85 -17.28
C LEU A 524 19.11 -3.25 -16.18
N ILE A 525 19.42 -2.33 -15.26
CA ILE A 525 20.31 -2.59 -14.14
C ILE A 525 19.65 -3.61 -13.18
N ASN A 526 18.37 -3.45 -12.90
CA ASN A 526 17.63 -4.42 -12.09
C ASN A 526 17.54 -5.79 -12.76
N PHE A 527 17.32 -5.84 -14.06
CA PHE A 527 17.32 -7.08 -14.81
C PHE A 527 18.68 -7.80 -14.74
N ALA A 528 19.78 -7.04 -14.89
CA ALA A 528 21.14 -7.59 -14.78
C ALA A 528 21.39 -8.19 -13.39
N TRP A 529 20.89 -7.57 -12.35
CA TRP A 529 20.95 -8.10 -10.98
C TRP A 529 20.19 -9.43 -10.87
N TRP A 530 18.96 -9.49 -11.40
CA TRP A 530 18.13 -10.70 -11.35
C TRP A 530 18.72 -11.87 -12.12
N ILE A 531 19.26 -11.67 -13.32
CA ILE A 531 19.84 -12.78 -14.11
C ILE A 531 21.09 -13.40 -13.47
N ASN A 532 21.68 -12.75 -12.45
CA ASN A 532 22.73 -13.33 -11.64
C ASN A 532 22.21 -14.22 -10.48
N LYS A 533 20.88 -14.33 -10.33
CA LYS A 533 20.20 -15.22 -9.38
C LYS A 533 19.78 -16.56 -10.00
N VAL A 534 20.36 -16.94 -11.12
CA VAL A 534 20.16 -18.28 -11.71
C VAL A 534 20.65 -19.37 -10.77
N ASP A 535 20.15 -20.57 -10.97
CA ASP A 535 20.59 -21.75 -10.25
C ASP A 535 22.10 -21.94 -10.31
N SER A 536 22.68 -22.61 -9.32
CA SER A 536 24.12 -22.80 -9.15
C SER A 536 24.81 -23.49 -10.35
N GLN A 537 24.05 -24.05 -11.28
CA GLN A 537 24.53 -24.76 -12.47
C GLN A 537 24.25 -23.98 -13.77
N GLY A 538 23.66 -22.81 -13.71
CA GLY A 538 23.46 -21.92 -14.86
C GLY A 538 22.39 -22.39 -15.87
N ASN A 539 21.36 -23.14 -15.45
CA ASN A 539 20.33 -23.68 -16.35
C ASN A 539 19.17 -22.70 -16.64
N ASN A 540 19.22 -21.47 -16.18
CA ASN A 540 18.16 -20.46 -16.27
C ASN A 540 16.87 -20.82 -15.51
N VAL A 541 16.96 -21.59 -14.44
CA VAL A 541 15.97 -21.67 -13.36
C VAL A 541 16.42 -20.74 -12.25
N PHE A 542 15.52 -20.13 -11.53
CA PHE A 542 15.84 -19.08 -10.58
C PHE A 542 15.55 -19.51 -9.14
N GLU A 543 16.51 -19.20 -8.27
CA GLU A 543 16.46 -19.37 -6.82
C GLU A 543 16.08 -18.02 -6.21
N GLY A 544 14.79 -17.60 -6.33
CA GLY A 544 14.35 -16.24 -5.96
C GLY A 544 14.25 -16.01 -4.46
N GLY A 545 14.02 -17.05 -3.67
CA GLY A 545 13.81 -16.91 -2.23
C GLY A 545 12.35 -16.56 -1.86
N PHE A 546 12.14 -15.58 -1.00
CA PHE A 546 10.83 -15.27 -0.40
C PHE A 546 9.71 -14.92 -1.39
N LEU A 547 9.90 -13.94 -2.25
CA LEU A 547 8.99 -13.49 -3.31
C LEU A 547 7.55 -13.11 -2.85
N GLY A 548 7.41 -12.57 -1.64
CA GLY A 548 6.15 -12.02 -1.13
C GLY A 548 5.06 -13.03 -0.80
N LEU A 549 5.37 -14.34 -0.72
CA LEU A 549 4.41 -15.41 -0.44
C LEU A 549 4.71 -16.06 0.91
N ASP A 550 4.33 -15.42 2.01
CA ASP A 550 4.80 -15.69 3.38
C ASP A 550 4.83 -17.16 3.78
N ASN A 551 3.67 -17.80 3.89
CA ASN A 551 3.56 -19.17 4.37
C ASN A 551 3.19 -20.20 3.29
N ILE A 552 3.48 -19.90 2.01
CA ILE A 552 3.02 -20.70 0.87
C ILE A 552 3.54 -22.13 0.83
N THR A 553 4.67 -22.40 1.47
CA THR A 553 5.31 -23.72 1.48
C THR A 553 5.59 -24.21 2.91
N LEU A 554 6.49 -25.17 3.05
CA LEU A 554 6.80 -25.86 4.32
C LEU A 554 7.82 -25.11 5.19
N PHE A 555 8.54 -24.15 4.64
CA PHE A 555 9.68 -23.46 5.27
C PHE A 555 9.80 -22.02 4.76
N ASP A 556 10.52 -21.17 5.48
CA ASP A 556 10.88 -19.84 5.03
C ASP A 556 11.86 -19.93 3.85
N ARG A 557 11.43 -19.47 2.68
CA ARG A 557 12.22 -19.53 1.45
C ARG A 557 13.40 -18.54 1.42
N SER A 558 13.45 -17.60 2.35
CA SER A 558 14.57 -16.66 2.51
C SER A 558 15.73 -17.24 3.33
N GLU A 559 15.50 -18.31 4.07
CA GLU A 559 16.50 -18.93 4.92
C GLU A 559 17.29 -20.05 4.21
N LYS A 560 18.44 -20.40 4.79
CA LYS A 560 19.21 -21.56 4.33
C LYS A 560 18.47 -22.84 4.68
N LEU A 561 18.27 -23.69 3.67
CA LEU A 561 17.56 -24.94 3.84
C LEU A 561 18.41 -26.00 4.57
N PRO A 562 17.78 -26.89 5.37
CA PRO A 562 18.45 -27.95 6.06
C PRO A 562 19.24 -28.88 5.12
N GLY A 563 20.40 -29.34 5.55
CA GLY A 563 21.22 -30.30 4.79
C GLY A 563 21.89 -29.71 3.55
N GLY A 564 21.92 -28.39 3.38
CA GLY A 564 22.48 -27.73 2.20
C GLY A 564 21.62 -27.91 0.94
N ALA A 565 20.33 -28.22 1.09
CA ALA A 565 19.40 -28.32 -0.03
C ALA A 565 19.21 -26.98 -0.73
N ILE A 566 18.91 -27.01 -2.02
CA ILE A 566 18.63 -25.85 -2.88
C ILE A 566 17.19 -25.99 -3.39
N LEU A 567 16.45 -24.86 -3.35
CA LEU A 567 15.09 -24.79 -3.88
C LEU A 567 15.09 -24.16 -5.27
N GLU A 568 14.78 -24.96 -6.28
CA GLU A 568 14.58 -24.49 -7.65
C GLU A 568 13.12 -24.09 -7.80
N GLN A 569 12.87 -22.78 -8.02
CA GLN A 569 11.56 -22.18 -7.85
C GLN A 569 10.83 -21.99 -9.17
N SER A 570 9.58 -22.46 -9.21
CA SER A 570 8.69 -22.30 -10.33
C SER A 570 8.16 -20.86 -10.46
N ASP A 571 7.84 -20.22 -9.34
CA ASP A 571 7.38 -18.82 -9.33
C ASP A 571 8.50 -17.86 -9.70
N ALA A 572 9.69 -17.95 -9.11
CA ALA A 572 10.83 -17.11 -9.46
C ALA A 572 11.15 -17.17 -10.96
N THR A 573 11.14 -18.38 -11.53
CA THR A 573 11.38 -18.60 -12.95
C THR A 573 10.25 -18.02 -13.81
N GLY A 574 8.99 -18.19 -13.39
CA GLY A 574 7.82 -17.59 -14.03
C GLY A 574 7.85 -16.06 -14.00
N TRP A 575 8.22 -15.45 -12.86
CA TRP A 575 8.39 -14.01 -12.73
C TRP A 575 9.47 -13.46 -13.67
N MET A 576 10.59 -14.19 -13.83
CA MET A 576 11.64 -13.79 -14.76
C MET A 576 11.18 -13.86 -16.22
N GLY A 577 10.34 -14.85 -16.57
CA GLY A 577 9.67 -14.89 -17.87
C GLY A 577 8.81 -13.65 -18.12
N LEU A 578 8.00 -13.23 -17.15
CA LEU A 578 7.21 -11.99 -17.21
C LEU A 578 8.10 -10.76 -17.37
N PHE A 579 9.20 -10.69 -16.59
CA PHE A 579 10.16 -9.59 -16.67
C PHE A 579 10.74 -9.45 -18.09
N CYS A 580 11.24 -10.55 -18.67
CA CYS A 580 11.78 -10.57 -20.02
C CYS A 580 10.77 -10.05 -21.05
N LEU A 581 9.52 -10.53 -21.01
CA LEU A 581 8.49 -10.15 -21.97
C LEU A 581 8.09 -8.68 -21.87
N ASN A 582 7.98 -8.13 -20.65
CA ASN A 582 7.68 -6.70 -20.47
C ASN A 582 8.85 -5.81 -20.93
N MET A 583 10.10 -6.18 -20.61
CA MET A 583 11.27 -5.45 -21.10
C MET A 583 11.40 -5.51 -22.62
N MET A 584 11.14 -6.66 -23.23
CA MET A 584 11.08 -6.81 -24.70
C MET A 584 10.02 -5.86 -25.29
N ARG A 585 8.83 -5.82 -24.68
CA ARG A 585 7.72 -4.97 -25.14
C ARG A 585 8.06 -3.49 -25.07
N ILE A 586 8.67 -3.05 -23.96
CA ILE A 586 9.15 -1.67 -23.79
C ILE A 586 10.25 -1.36 -24.81
N ALA A 587 11.22 -2.25 -25.00
CA ALA A 587 12.29 -2.07 -25.97
C ALA A 587 11.74 -1.91 -27.40
N LEU A 588 10.77 -2.71 -27.83
CA LEU A 588 10.12 -2.59 -29.14
C LEU A 588 9.30 -1.28 -29.27
N GLU A 589 8.68 -0.79 -28.20
CA GLU A 589 8.02 0.51 -28.20
C GLU A 589 9.04 1.65 -28.42
N LEU A 590 10.17 1.60 -27.72
CA LEU A 590 11.27 2.54 -27.85
C LEU A 590 11.96 2.43 -29.23
N ALA A 591 12.02 1.24 -29.81
CA ALA A 591 12.60 0.97 -31.13
C ALA A 591 11.86 1.68 -32.28
N LYS A 592 10.60 2.09 -32.10
CA LYS A 592 9.86 2.86 -33.11
C LYS A 592 10.56 4.17 -33.51
N GLU A 593 11.33 4.77 -32.60
CA GLU A 593 12.07 6.01 -32.85
C GLU A 593 13.59 5.81 -32.83
N ASN A 594 14.11 4.82 -32.09
CA ASN A 594 15.52 4.53 -32.02
C ASN A 594 15.79 3.02 -32.16
N ARG A 595 16.23 2.61 -33.34
CA ARG A 595 16.47 1.20 -33.69
C ARG A 595 17.48 0.47 -32.80
N THR A 596 18.34 1.18 -32.07
CA THR A 596 19.27 0.56 -31.10
C THR A 596 18.55 -0.35 -30.10
N TYR A 597 17.29 -0.06 -29.79
CA TYR A 597 16.48 -0.87 -28.87
C TYR A 597 16.04 -2.22 -29.47
N GLU A 598 16.13 -2.43 -30.79
CA GLU A 598 15.83 -3.74 -31.40
C GLU A 598 16.79 -4.85 -30.90
N GLY A 599 18.09 -4.52 -30.78
CA GLY A 599 19.08 -5.45 -30.23
C GLY A 599 18.79 -5.82 -28.78
N LEU A 600 18.31 -4.88 -27.96
CA LEU A 600 17.88 -5.14 -26.58
C LEU A 600 16.62 -5.99 -26.52
N ALA A 601 15.63 -5.74 -27.40
CA ALA A 601 14.44 -6.59 -27.50
C ALA A 601 14.82 -8.04 -27.84
N THR A 602 15.79 -8.24 -28.75
CA THR A 602 16.35 -9.56 -29.10
C THR A 602 17.00 -10.21 -27.87
N LYS A 603 17.74 -9.46 -27.06
CA LYS A 603 18.37 -9.98 -25.84
C LYS A 603 17.34 -10.49 -24.83
N PHE A 604 16.27 -9.74 -24.59
CA PHE A 604 15.18 -10.18 -23.71
C PHE A 604 14.44 -11.39 -24.25
N PHE A 605 14.22 -11.44 -25.58
CA PHE A 605 13.65 -12.63 -26.22
C PHE A 605 14.53 -13.86 -26.03
N GLN A 606 15.87 -13.75 -26.16
CA GLN A 606 16.80 -14.83 -25.89
C GLN A 606 16.70 -15.37 -24.46
N HIS A 607 16.73 -14.48 -23.47
CA HIS A 607 16.58 -14.91 -22.06
C HIS A 607 15.25 -15.62 -21.85
N TYR A 608 14.16 -15.07 -22.41
CA TYR A 608 12.84 -15.65 -22.30
C TYR A 608 12.75 -17.09 -22.85
N ILE A 609 13.30 -17.34 -24.05
CA ILE A 609 13.24 -18.70 -24.65
C ILE A 609 14.09 -19.72 -23.88
N TYR A 610 15.23 -19.29 -23.29
CA TYR A 610 16.04 -20.17 -22.45
C TYR A 610 15.36 -20.48 -21.12
N ILE A 611 14.69 -19.50 -20.50
CA ILE A 611 13.87 -19.71 -19.30
C ILE A 611 12.74 -20.70 -19.60
N GLY A 612 11.99 -20.50 -20.70
CA GLY A 612 10.89 -21.37 -21.10
C GLY A 612 11.33 -22.80 -21.41
N ALA A 613 12.50 -22.98 -21.98
CA ALA A 613 13.09 -24.30 -22.19
C ALA A 613 13.52 -24.96 -20.86
N ALA A 614 14.16 -24.21 -19.98
CA ALA A 614 14.65 -24.70 -18.69
C ALA A 614 13.53 -25.23 -17.80
N MET A 615 12.41 -24.54 -17.73
CA MET A 615 11.25 -24.98 -16.93
C MET A 615 10.69 -26.35 -17.33
N LYS A 616 10.89 -26.75 -18.58
CA LYS A 616 10.32 -27.98 -19.16
C LYS A 616 11.36 -29.06 -19.43
N HIS A 617 12.63 -28.71 -19.48
CA HIS A 617 13.68 -29.67 -19.77
C HIS A 617 15.03 -29.16 -19.24
N MET A 618 15.37 -29.60 -18.07
CA MET A 618 16.56 -29.18 -17.34
C MET A 618 17.81 -29.95 -17.79
N GLY A 619 18.18 -29.86 -19.06
CA GLY A 619 19.53 -30.19 -19.55
C GLY A 619 20.08 -31.56 -19.19
N GLY A 620 19.27 -32.64 -19.20
CA GLY A 620 19.72 -34.00 -18.88
C GLY A 620 19.64 -34.37 -17.40
N ARG A 621 19.05 -33.56 -16.55
CA ARG A 621 18.68 -33.91 -15.17
C ARG A 621 17.47 -34.82 -15.10
N GLY A 622 17.34 -35.53 -14.02
CA GLY A 622 16.24 -36.45 -13.78
C GLY A 622 14.90 -35.79 -13.42
N TYR A 623 14.77 -34.46 -13.47
CA TYR A 623 13.59 -33.72 -13.05
C TYR A 623 13.32 -32.48 -13.89
N ASP A 624 12.05 -32.09 -13.96
CA ASP A 624 11.55 -30.86 -14.54
C ASP A 624 10.64 -30.17 -13.52
N LEU A 625 10.43 -28.85 -13.64
CA LEU A 625 9.48 -28.13 -12.78
C LEU A 625 8.01 -28.49 -13.14
N TRP A 626 7.76 -28.87 -14.40
CA TRP A 626 6.46 -29.39 -14.82
C TRP A 626 6.27 -30.83 -14.34
N ASP A 627 5.11 -31.14 -13.78
CA ASP A 627 4.72 -32.51 -13.45
C ASP A 627 3.71 -33.02 -14.50
N GLU A 628 4.10 -34.00 -15.32
CA GLU A 628 3.29 -34.49 -16.40
C GLU A 628 2.08 -35.30 -15.91
N GLU A 629 2.20 -35.99 -14.78
CA GLU A 629 1.11 -36.73 -14.17
C GLU A 629 0.04 -35.78 -13.64
N ASP A 630 0.44 -34.82 -12.84
CA ASP A 630 -0.46 -33.86 -12.17
C ASP A 630 -0.91 -32.72 -13.08
N GLY A 631 -0.13 -32.39 -14.14
CA GLY A 631 -0.42 -31.28 -15.05
C GLY A 631 -0.30 -29.93 -14.37
N PHE A 632 0.77 -29.73 -13.63
CA PHE A 632 1.00 -28.54 -12.84
C PHE A 632 2.51 -28.27 -12.67
N PHE A 633 2.90 -27.02 -12.41
CA PHE A 633 4.28 -26.67 -12.08
C PHE A 633 4.50 -26.74 -10.57
N TYR A 634 5.69 -27.23 -10.17
CA TYR A 634 6.09 -27.37 -8.78
C TYR A 634 7.53 -26.92 -8.57
N ASP A 635 7.83 -26.44 -7.37
CA ASP A 635 9.19 -26.27 -6.92
C ASP A 635 9.86 -27.64 -6.73
N VAL A 636 11.19 -27.67 -6.92
CA VAL A 636 12.01 -28.86 -6.72
C VAL A 636 13.07 -28.58 -5.66
N LEU A 637 13.07 -29.39 -4.63
CA LEU A 637 14.10 -29.40 -3.60
C LEU A 637 15.21 -30.36 -4.03
N ARG A 638 16.41 -29.83 -4.25
CA ARG A 638 17.58 -30.59 -4.68
C ARG A 638 18.61 -30.68 -3.56
N TYR A 639 19.06 -31.88 -3.26
CA TYR A 639 20.05 -32.16 -2.23
C TYR A 639 21.49 -32.27 -2.82
N PRO A 640 22.54 -32.04 -1.99
CA PRO A 640 23.94 -32.11 -2.47
C PRO A 640 24.39 -33.48 -3.04
N ASP A 641 23.74 -34.56 -2.64
CA ASP A 641 23.99 -35.92 -3.14
C ASP A 641 23.35 -36.21 -4.50
N GLY A 642 22.62 -35.24 -5.07
CA GLY A 642 21.89 -35.36 -6.33
C GLY A 642 20.48 -35.90 -6.21
N HIS A 643 20.05 -36.30 -5.01
CA HIS A 643 18.64 -36.59 -4.75
C HIS A 643 17.79 -35.32 -4.92
N PHE A 644 16.56 -35.47 -5.39
CA PHE A 644 15.62 -34.37 -5.52
C PHE A 644 14.20 -34.78 -5.09
N GLU A 645 13.44 -33.81 -4.64
CA GLU A 645 12.04 -34.00 -4.28
C GLU A 645 11.18 -32.85 -4.84
N LYS A 646 10.10 -33.21 -5.54
CA LYS A 646 9.14 -32.27 -6.09
C LYS A 646 8.13 -31.91 -5.01
N LEU A 647 8.02 -30.62 -4.68
CA LEU A 647 7.07 -30.13 -3.70
C LEU A 647 5.69 -29.99 -4.33
N ARG A 648 4.90 -31.06 -4.29
CA ARG A 648 3.56 -31.15 -4.94
C ARG A 648 2.50 -30.34 -4.15
N VAL A 649 2.78 -29.08 -3.90
CA VAL A 649 1.86 -28.11 -3.32
C VAL A 649 1.18 -27.34 -4.45
N ARG A 650 -0.08 -27.64 -4.74
CA ARG A 650 -0.87 -26.92 -5.74
C ARG A 650 -1.24 -25.53 -5.23
N SER A 651 -0.41 -24.55 -5.53
CA SER A 651 -0.54 -23.19 -5.04
C SER A 651 -0.29 -22.17 -6.15
N MET A 652 -0.36 -20.90 -5.79
CA MET A 652 -0.02 -19.77 -6.66
C MET A 652 1.37 -19.90 -7.27
N VAL A 653 2.34 -20.51 -6.55
CA VAL A 653 3.70 -20.78 -7.06
C VAL A 653 3.67 -21.46 -8.44
N GLY A 654 2.85 -22.50 -8.59
CA GLY A 654 2.73 -23.22 -9.88
C GLY A 654 1.83 -22.54 -10.91
N LEU A 655 1.09 -21.50 -10.54
CA LEU A 655 0.25 -20.73 -11.47
C LEU A 655 0.99 -19.52 -12.06
N ILE A 656 1.98 -18.98 -11.36
CA ILE A 656 2.74 -17.79 -11.79
C ILE A 656 3.37 -17.93 -13.18
N PRO A 657 3.82 -19.11 -13.65
CA PRO A 657 4.27 -19.27 -15.04
C PRO A 657 3.28 -18.81 -16.10
N LEU A 658 1.97 -18.81 -15.83
CA LEU A 658 0.96 -18.27 -16.73
C LEU A 658 1.05 -16.76 -16.92
N PHE A 659 1.72 -16.03 -16.02
CA PHE A 659 1.89 -14.58 -16.15
C PHE A 659 2.86 -14.21 -17.27
N ALA A 660 3.78 -15.08 -17.61
CA ALA A 660 4.73 -14.88 -18.69
C ALA A 660 4.05 -15.13 -20.05
N VAL A 661 3.26 -14.16 -20.48
CA VAL A 661 2.56 -14.16 -21.75
C VAL A 661 2.66 -12.83 -22.48
N GLU A 662 2.99 -12.88 -23.77
CA GLU A 662 2.95 -11.73 -24.67
C GLU A 662 2.49 -12.17 -26.08
N ARG A 663 1.93 -11.23 -26.84
CA ARG A 663 1.42 -11.42 -28.19
C ARG A 663 2.14 -10.52 -29.18
N LEU A 664 2.74 -11.11 -30.19
CA LEU A 664 3.40 -10.38 -31.27
C LEU A 664 2.66 -10.65 -32.60
N GLU A 665 1.95 -9.65 -33.12
CA GLU A 665 1.38 -9.75 -34.47
C GLU A 665 2.49 -9.57 -35.51
N ALA A 666 2.59 -10.46 -36.48
CA ALA A 666 3.58 -10.44 -37.55
C ALA A 666 3.58 -9.06 -38.26
N LYS A 667 2.40 -8.51 -38.51
CA LYS A 667 2.23 -7.18 -39.11
C LYS A 667 2.81 -6.05 -38.27
N TRP A 668 2.72 -6.14 -36.95
CA TRP A 668 3.24 -5.11 -36.04
C TRP A 668 4.76 -5.19 -35.92
N ILE A 669 5.35 -6.40 -35.80
CA ILE A 669 6.80 -6.57 -35.67
C ILE A 669 7.55 -6.37 -36.98
N ALA A 670 6.89 -6.43 -38.16
CA ALA A 670 7.53 -6.26 -39.46
C ALA A 670 8.30 -4.93 -39.63
N GLN A 671 7.95 -3.89 -38.87
CA GLN A 671 8.67 -2.62 -38.83
C GLN A 671 10.05 -2.69 -38.16
N PHE A 672 10.31 -3.72 -37.36
CA PHE A 672 11.55 -3.93 -36.61
C PHE A 672 12.41 -4.99 -37.33
N ALA A 673 13.15 -4.55 -38.34
CA ALA A 673 13.83 -5.47 -39.26
C ALA A 673 14.92 -6.33 -38.58
N GLU A 674 15.70 -5.74 -37.68
CA GLU A 674 16.76 -6.46 -36.94
C GLU A 674 16.15 -7.48 -35.97
N PHE A 675 15.19 -7.05 -35.15
CA PHE A 675 14.49 -7.93 -34.23
C PHE A 675 13.79 -9.08 -34.97
N THR A 676 13.07 -8.78 -36.04
CA THR A 676 12.34 -9.79 -36.82
C THR A 676 13.29 -10.78 -37.51
N GLY A 677 14.43 -10.31 -38.02
CA GLY A 677 15.47 -11.15 -38.59
C GLY A 677 16.03 -12.13 -37.56
N ASN A 678 16.37 -11.64 -36.37
CA ASN A 678 16.86 -12.47 -35.25
C ASN A 678 15.78 -13.46 -34.77
N LEU A 679 14.55 -12.99 -34.61
CA LEU A 679 13.42 -13.86 -34.22
C LEU A 679 13.24 -15.01 -35.21
N ASN A 680 13.21 -14.73 -36.51
CA ASN A 680 13.08 -15.77 -37.55
C ASN A 680 14.26 -16.75 -37.52
N TRP A 681 15.51 -16.24 -37.33
CA TRP A 681 16.66 -17.11 -37.18
C TRP A 681 16.49 -18.11 -36.01
N PHE A 682 16.03 -17.65 -34.84
CA PHE A 682 15.74 -18.55 -33.70
C PHE A 682 14.63 -19.56 -34.03
N LEU A 683 13.56 -19.10 -34.67
CA LEU A 683 12.44 -19.97 -35.09
C LEU A 683 12.87 -21.03 -36.09
N GLU A 684 13.87 -20.79 -36.91
CA GLU A 684 14.37 -21.74 -37.94
C GLU A 684 15.48 -22.67 -37.40
N ASN A 685 16.39 -22.11 -36.58
CA ASN A 685 17.65 -22.80 -36.24
C ASN A 685 17.69 -23.30 -34.77
N ARG A 686 16.81 -22.85 -33.88
CA ARG A 686 16.81 -23.21 -32.46
C ARG A 686 15.45 -23.75 -32.00
N GLN A 687 14.93 -24.71 -32.80
CA GLN A 687 13.70 -25.42 -32.47
C GLN A 687 13.77 -26.20 -31.14
N ASP A 688 15.01 -26.56 -30.72
CA ASP A 688 15.31 -27.18 -29.43
C ASP A 688 14.81 -26.36 -28.23
N VAL A 689 14.83 -25.02 -28.31
CA VAL A 689 14.37 -24.12 -27.25
C VAL A 689 13.04 -23.43 -27.57
N VAL A 690 12.86 -22.91 -28.79
CA VAL A 690 11.67 -22.09 -29.12
C VAL A 690 10.36 -22.88 -29.11
N ARG A 691 10.36 -24.16 -29.46
CA ARG A 691 9.16 -25.04 -29.47
C ARG A 691 8.46 -25.11 -28.11
N HIS A 692 9.17 -24.79 -27.02
CA HIS A 692 8.67 -24.87 -25.66
C HIS A 692 7.88 -23.61 -25.22
N CYS A 693 8.08 -22.47 -25.92
CA CYS A 693 7.59 -21.18 -25.43
C CYS A 693 7.14 -20.20 -26.53
N VAL A 694 7.16 -20.60 -27.81
CA VAL A 694 6.68 -19.80 -28.94
C VAL A 694 5.67 -20.59 -29.75
N ASN A 695 4.43 -20.11 -29.84
CA ASN A 695 3.36 -20.75 -30.57
C ASN A 695 2.92 -19.84 -31.74
N ARG A 696 2.91 -20.39 -32.96
CA ARG A 696 2.40 -19.69 -34.15
C ARG A 696 0.91 -19.94 -34.26
N ILE A 697 0.13 -18.89 -34.36
CA ILE A 697 -1.33 -18.91 -34.49
C ILE A 697 -1.70 -18.21 -35.78
N SER A 698 -2.35 -18.90 -36.70
CA SER A 698 -2.85 -18.35 -37.96
C SER A 698 -4.33 -18.04 -37.80
N GLY A 699 -4.70 -16.77 -37.90
CA GLY A 699 -6.08 -16.30 -37.78
C GLY A 699 -6.49 -15.44 -38.97
N SER A 700 -7.76 -15.02 -39.01
CA SER A 700 -8.32 -14.15 -40.05
C SER A 700 -7.63 -12.76 -40.12
N ALA A 701 -7.02 -12.31 -39.03
CA ALA A 701 -6.29 -11.04 -38.92
C ALA A 701 -4.80 -11.14 -39.32
N GLY A 702 -4.31 -12.34 -39.64
CA GLY A 702 -2.93 -12.64 -39.98
C GLY A 702 -2.26 -13.57 -38.96
N GLU A 703 -0.93 -13.74 -39.09
CA GLU A 703 -0.13 -14.57 -38.18
C GLU A 703 0.16 -13.82 -36.89
N THR A 704 -0.01 -14.49 -35.77
CA THR A 704 0.32 -14.02 -34.44
C THR A 704 1.25 -15.02 -33.75
N LEU A 705 2.30 -14.54 -33.09
CA LEU A 705 3.12 -15.35 -32.20
C LEU A 705 2.62 -15.15 -30.77
N ALA A 706 2.20 -16.22 -30.13
CA ALA A 706 1.95 -16.24 -28.69
C ALA A 706 3.25 -16.70 -27.99
N LEU A 707 3.84 -15.78 -27.26
CA LEU A 707 4.99 -16.05 -26.39
C LEU A 707 4.45 -16.42 -25.03
N THR A 708 4.58 -17.69 -24.62
CA THR A 708 4.19 -18.18 -23.30
C THR A 708 5.10 -19.35 -22.90
N ILE A 709 5.62 -19.31 -21.68
CA ILE A 709 6.41 -20.43 -21.16
C ILE A 709 5.56 -21.68 -20.87
N VAL A 710 4.23 -21.53 -20.90
CA VAL A 710 3.27 -22.63 -20.72
C VAL A 710 2.75 -23.06 -22.10
N GLY A 711 3.01 -24.32 -22.49
CA GLY A 711 2.56 -24.83 -23.80
C GLY A 711 1.03 -25.03 -23.87
N PRO A 712 0.43 -25.13 -25.09
CA PRO A 712 -1.03 -25.19 -25.26
C PRO A 712 -1.71 -26.28 -24.43
N ARG A 713 -1.18 -27.51 -24.41
CA ARG A 713 -1.72 -28.60 -23.59
C ARG A 713 -1.56 -28.35 -22.08
N GLN A 714 -0.50 -27.71 -21.70
CA GLN A 714 -0.28 -27.33 -20.30
C GLN A 714 -1.26 -26.23 -19.88
N ILE A 715 -1.47 -25.21 -20.75
CA ILE A 715 -2.49 -24.16 -20.52
C ILE A 715 -3.84 -24.82 -20.29
N GLU A 716 -4.27 -25.75 -21.18
CA GLU A 716 -5.55 -26.44 -21.06
C GLU A 716 -5.70 -27.11 -19.68
N ARG A 717 -4.70 -27.89 -19.23
CA ARG A 717 -4.71 -28.58 -17.94
C ARG A 717 -4.75 -27.61 -16.75
N MET A 718 -4.00 -26.51 -16.82
CA MET A 718 -4.00 -25.49 -15.77
C MET A 718 -5.33 -24.71 -15.73
N LEU A 719 -5.90 -24.38 -16.90
CA LEU A 719 -7.21 -23.72 -16.97
C LEU A 719 -8.34 -24.59 -16.41
N GLN A 720 -8.29 -25.92 -16.58
CA GLN A 720 -9.24 -26.84 -15.95
C GLN A 720 -9.22 -26.68 -14.43
N ARG A 721 -8.04 -26.55 -13.82
CA ARG A 721 -7.90 -26.30 -12.37
C ARG A 721 -8.38 -24.91 -11.94
N LEU A 722 -8.13 -23.90 -12.78
CA LEU A 722 -8.60 -22.53 -12.52
C LEU A 722 -10.15 -22.42 -12.54
N CYS A 723 -10.81 -23.30 -13.27
CA CYS A 723 -12.28 -23.36 -13.36
C CYS A 723 -12.92 -24.35 -12.38
N ASP A 724 -12.13 -25.10 -11.62
CA ASP A 724 -12.62 -26.14 -10.72
C ASP A 724 -12.89 -25.55 -9.30
N PRO A 725 -14.15 -25.58 -8.81
CA PRO A 725 -14.48 -25.11 -7.45
C PRO A 725 -13.79 -25.90 -6.34
N ASP A 726 -13.42 -27.16 -6.59
CA ASP A 726 -12.68 -28.00 -5.64
C ASP A 726 -11.16 -27.74 -5.69
N GLU A 727 -10.71 -26.88 -6.60
CA GLU A 727 -9.33 -26.44 -6.73
C GLU A 727 -9.24 -24.93 -6.47
N PHE A 728 -9.02 -24.12 -7.51
CA PHE A 728 -8.71 -22.70 -7.38
C PHE A 728 -9.91 -21.76 -7.51
N LEU A 729 -11.05 -22.19 -8.07
CA LEU A 729 -12.19 -21.31 -8.31
C LEU A 729 -13.02 -21.10 -7.05
N SER A 730 -12.91 -19.93 -6.42
CA SER A 730 -13.81 -19.47 -5.37
C SER A 730 -14.95 -18.62 -5.95
N ASP A 731 -16.06 -18.48 -5.23
CA ASP A 731 -17.13 -17.53 -5.59
C ASP A 731 -16.67 -16.07 -5.50
N TYR A 732 -15.51 -15.82 -4.89
CA TYR A 732 -14.93 -14.49 -4.67
C TYR A 732 -13.61 -14.25 -5.42
N GLY A 733 -13.18 -15.19 -6.27
CA GLY A 733 -11.98 -15.03 -7.08
C GLY A 733 -11.07 -16.26 -7.12
N LEU A 734 -9.77 -16.04 -7.20
CA LEU A 734 -8.74 -17.06 -7.33
C LEU A 734 -8.11 -17.36 -5.97
N ARG A 735 -8.23 -18.60 -5.50
CA ARG A 735 -7.55 -19.07 -4.29
C ARG A 735 -6.04 -19.12 -4.48
N SER A 736 -5.28 -18.76 -3.46
CA SER A 736 -3.81 -18.83 -3.47
C SER A 736 -3.27 -20.25 -3.33
N LEU A 737 -4.05 -21.17 -2.74
CA LEU A 737 -3.79 -22.61 -2.64
C LEU A 737 -5.04 -23.39 -3.05
N SER A 738 -4.85 -24.52 -3.73
CA SER A 738 -5.94 -25.40 -4.12
C SER A 738 -6.72 -25.93 -2.91
N ARG A 739 -8.05 -25.85 -2.97
CA ARG A 739 -8.96 -26.42 -1.97
C ARG A 739 -8.78 -27.93 -1.78
N ALA A 740 -8.26 -28.65 -2.80
CA ALA A 740 -7.96 -30.08 -2.70
C ALA A 740 -7.00 -30.42 -1.55
N HIS A 741 -6.16 -29.47 -1.12
CA HIS A 741 -5.26 -29.67 0.04
C HIS A 741 -5.97 -29.65 1.40
N ARG A 742 -7.28 -29.42 1.44
CA ARG A 742 -8.08 -29.61 2.64
C ARG A 742 -8.17 -31.11 3.01
N ASP A 743 -8.41 -31.95 1.99
CA ASP A 743 -8.64 -33.39 2.17
C ASP A 743 -7.35 -34.20 1.91
N ALA A 744 -6.40 -33.63 1.17
CA ALA A 744 -5.10 -34.24 0.84
C ALA A 744 -3.94 -33.24 1.07
N PRO A 745 -3.60 -32.94 2.32
CA PRO A 745 -2.48 -32.06 2.66
C PRO A 745 -1.14 -32.61 2.13
N PHE A 746 -0.23 -31.72 1.75
CA PHE A 746 1.14 -32.12 1.42
C PHE A 746 1.97 -32.20 2.71
N VAL A 747 2.74 -33.28 2.85
CA VAL A 747 3.58 -33.52 4.04
C VAL A 747 4.98 -33.90 3.61
N LEU A 748 6.00 -33.26 4.19
CA LEU A 748 7.41 -33.56 3.99
C LEU A 748 8.20 -33.29 5.27
N GLY A 749 9.02 -34.23 5.72
CA GLY A 749 9.88 -34.06 6.89
C GLY A 749 9.14 -33.72 8.19
N GLY A 750 7.88 -34.11 8.32
CA GLY A 750 7.02 -33.78 9.47
C GLY A 750 6.30 -32.42 9.37
N ASN A 751 6.66 -31.56 8.42
CA ASN A 751 5.96 -30.32 8.13
C ASN A 751 4.77 -30.56 7.18
N ARG A 752 3.72 -29.76 7.32
CA ARG A 752 2.45 -29.91 6.58
C ARG A 752 2.03 -28.59 5.92
N VAL A 753 1.50 -28.68 4.70
CA VAL A 753 0.74 -27.62 4.03
C VAL A 753 -0.67 -28.13 3.78
N SER A 754 -1.65 -27.43 4.32
CA SER A 754 -3.08 -27.70 4.14
C SER A 754 -3.81 -26.46 3.63
N TYR A 755 -5.02 -26.65 3.12
CA TYR A 755 -5.90 -25.55 2.75
C TYR A 755 -6.42 -24.82 4.00
N GLU A 756 -6.09 -23.55 4.12
CA GLU A 756 -6.43 -22.65 5.23
C GLU A 756 -7.09 -21.38 4.63
N PRO A 757 -8.41 -21.36 4.38
CA PRO A 757 -9.05 -20.27 3.64
C PRO A 757 -9.18 -18.95 4.41
N GLY A 758 -9.01 -18.98 5.72
CA GLY A 758 -9.07 -17.85 6.63
C GLY A 758 -7.67 -17.36 7.03
N GLU A 759 -7.49 -16.95 8.26
CA GLU A 759 -6.18 -16.66 8.82
C GLU A 759 -5.34 -17.94 8.98
N ALA A 760 -4.02 -17.80 8.94
CA ALA A 760 -3.13 -18.96 8.96
C ALA A 760 -2.99 -19.56 10.37
N ASP A 761 -3.11 -20.88 10.46
CA ASP A 761 -2.68 -21.64 11.63
C ASP A 761 -1.14 -21.74 11.71
N CYS A 762 -0.45 -21.63 10.56
CA CYS A 762 1.00 -21.74 10.45
C CYS A 762 1.59 -20.42 9.94
N LYS A 763 2.32 -19.73 10.81
CA LYS A 763 2.99 -18.45 10.51
C LYS A 763 4.48 -18.71 10.33
N ILE A 764 4.95 -18.67 9.08
CA ILE A 764 6.35 -18.90 8.74
C ILE A 764 7.08 -17.55 8.64
N LYS A 765 6.48 -16.59 7.92
CA LYS A 765 7.01 -15.23 7.74
C LYS A 765 5.81 -14.27 7.60
N GLY A 766 6.03 -13.00 8.00
CA GLY A 766 4.96 -12.00 7.96
C GLY A 766 3.85 -12.25 8.99
N GLY A 767 3.41 -11.26 9.71
CA GLY A 767 2.43 -11.35 10.81
C GLY A 767 1.28 -12.35 10.64
N ASN A 768 0.08 -11.88 10.28
CA ASN A 768 -1.11 -12.70 10.02
C ASN A 768 -1.33 -13.04 8.52
N SER A 769 -0.40 -12.68 7.67
CA SER A 769 -0.47 -12.92 6.23
C SER A 769 -0.57 -14.41 5.88
N ASN A 770 -1.56 -14.79 5.08
CA ASN A 770 -1.81 -16.18 4.73
C ASN A 770 -1.94 -16.40 3.21
N TRP A 771 -1.05 -17.24 2.65
CA TRP A 771 -1.07 -17.66 1.24
C TRP A 771 -1.53 -19.11 1.02
N ARG A 772 -2.16 -19.73 2.02
CA ARG A 772 -2.65 -21.13 1.98
C ARG A 772 -4.15 -21.26 1.70
N GLY A 773 -4.72 -20.36 0.87
CA GLY A 773 -6.12 -20.49 0.45
C GLY A 773 -6.87 -19.19 0.25
N PRO A 774 -6.56 -18.10 0.94
CA PRO A 774 -7.19 -16.81 0.73
C PRO A 774 -7.03 -16.26 -0.68
N ILE A 775 -7.82 -15.23 -0.97
CA ILE A 775 -7.83 -14.51 -2.24
C ILE A 775 -7.01 -13.24 -2.09
N TRP A 776 -6.05 -13.04 -2.99
CA TRP A 776 -5.15 -11.90 -3.04
C TRP A 776 -5.33 -11.12 -4.32
N PHE A 777 -5.61 -9.82 -4.23
CA PHE A 777 -5.87 -8.97 -5.39
C PHE A 777 -4.71 -8.88 -6.38
N PRO A 778 -3.43 -8.70 -5.96
CA PRO A 778 -2.34 -8.49 -6.91
C PRO A 778 -2.13 -9.69 -7.86
N THR A 779 -2.06 -10.91 -7.31
CA THR A 779 -1.86 -12.13 -8.12
C THR A 779 -3.09 -12.49 -8.94
N ALA A 780 -4.30 -12.29 -8.39
CA ALA A 780 -5.54 -12.50 -9.13
C ALA A 780 -5.69 -11.49 -10.28
N PHE A 781 -5.30 -10.23 -10.08
CA PHE A 781 -5.31 -9.21 -11.14
C PHE A 781 -4.35 -9.56 -12.28
N LEU A 782 -3.11 -9.97 -11.97
CA LEU A 782 -2.15 -10.42 -12.97
C LEU A 782 -2.63 -11.67 -13.72
N MET A 783 -3.31 -12.60 -13.05
CA MET A 783 -3.91 -13.77 -13.69
C MET A 783 -4.98 -13.33 -14.70
N ILE A 784 -5.88 -12.43 -14.32
CA ILE A 784 -6.93 -11.91 -15.22
C ILE A 784 -6.30 -11.24 -16.45
N GLU A 785 -5.27 -10.42 -16.28
CA GLU A 785 -4.56 -9.80 -17.41
C GLU A 785 -3.90 -10.83 -18.32
N SER A 786 -3.29 -11.85 -17.74
CA SER A 786 -2.62 -12.92 -18.48
C SER A 786 -3.64 -13.74 -19.30
N LEU A 787 -4.77 -14.09 -18.70
CA LEU A 787 -5.87 -14.75 -19.37
C LEU A 787 -6.43 -13.89 -20.53
N ARG A 788 -6.54 -12.57 -20.35
CA ARG A 788 -6.96 -11.65 -21.44
C ARG A 788 -5.95 -11.63 -22.59
N LYS A 789 -4.65 -11.67 -22.30
CA LYS A 789 -3.60 -11.76 -23.33
C LYS A 789 -3.67 -13.09 -24.08
N LEU A 790 -3.84 -14.21 -23.35
CA LEU A 790 -4.02 -15.53 -23.94
C LEU A 790 -5.30 -15.59 -24.81
N ALA A 791 -6.43 -15.08 -24.33
CA ALA A 791 -7.68 -15.00 -25.10
C ALA A 791 -7.51 -14.21 -26.40
N LYS A 792 -6.78 -13.08 -26.35
CA LYS A 792 -6.47 -12.31 -27.56
C LYS A 792 -5.51 -13.01 -28.52
N ALA A 793 -4.66 -13.92 -28.04
CA ALA A 793 -3.73 -14.67 -28.86
C ALA A 793 -4.40 -15.89 -29.54
N TYR A 794 -5.13 -16.68 -28.77
CA TYR A 794 -5.72 -17.95 -29.21
C TYR A 794 -7.16 -17.83 -29.72
N GLY A 795 -7.86 -16.73 -29.40
CA GLY A 795 -9.28 -16.58 -29.74
C GLY A 795 -10.15 -17.60 -29.00
N ASP A 796 -11.32 -17.88 -29.57
CA ASP A 796 -12.28 -18.86 -29.03
C ASP A 796 -11.94 -20.32 -29.39
N ASP A 797 -10.86 -20.51 -30.20
CA ASP A 797 -10.41 -21.87 -30.61
C ASP A 797 -9.81 -22.61 -29.40
N MET A 798 -9.18 -21.91 -28.47
CA MET A 798 -8.71 -22.49 -27.22
C MET A 798 -9.79 -22.36 -26.15
N ALA A 799 -10.43 -23.50 -25.85
CA ALA A 799 -11.44 -23.61 -24.82
C ALA A 799 -11.25 -24.91 -24.05
N ILE A 800 -11.69 -24.93 -22.82
CA ILE A 800 -11.69 -26.13 -21.97
C ILE A 800 -13.12 -26.61 -21.76
N VAL A 801 -13.24 -27.87 -21.35
CA VAL A 801 -14.47 -28.42 -20.82
C VAL A 801 -14.25 -28.77 -19.36
N ASP A 802 -15.06 -28.22 -18.48
CA ASP A 802 -14.97 -28.50 -17.04
C ASP A 802 -15.57 -29.89 -16.69
N ARG A 803 -15.45 -30.28 -15.42
CA ARG A 803 -15.99 -31.55 -14.92
C ARG A 803 -17.51 -31.70 -15.09
N ALA A 804 -18.23 -30.55 -15.15
CA ALA A 804 -19.68 -30.52 -15.35
C ALA A 804 -20.08 -30.58 -16.84
N GLY A 805 -19.11 -30.62 -17.77
CA GLY A 805 -19.35 -30.65 -19.22
C GLY A 805 -19.59 -29.28 -19.84
N ARG A 806 -19.40 -28.18 -19.10
CA ARG A 806 -19.51 -26.82 -19.62
C ARG A 806 -18.22 -26.43 -20.37
N ARG A 807 -18.42 -25.91 -21.58
CA ARG A 807 -17.32 -25.32 -22.36
C ARG A 807 -17.04 -23.91 -21.87
N TRP A 808 -15.75 -23.58 -21.64
CA TRP A 808 -15.24 -22.27 -21.23
C TRP A 808 -14.22 -21.78 -22.24
N THR A 809 -14.39 -20.59 -22.78
CA THR A 809 -13.33 -19.85 -23.45
C THR A 809 -12.40 -19.19 -22.44
N ILE A 810 -11.15 -18.88 -22.83
CA ILE A 810 -10.20 -18.17 -21.93
C ILE A 810 -10.75 -16.78 -21.53
N GLY A 811 -11.47 -16.12 -22.46
CA GLY A 811 -12.11 -14.82 -22.19
C GLY A 811 -13.20 -14.90 -21.13
N GLU A 812 -14.03 -15.97 -21.14
CA GLU A 812 -15.04 -16.21 -20.10
C GLU A 812 -14.41 -16.51 -18.73
N ILE A 813 -13.29 -17.25 -18.71
CA ILE A 813 -12.55 -17.53 -17.47
C ILE A 813 -12.03 -16.20 -16.88
N ALA A 814 -11.39 -15.35 -17.70
CA ALA A 814 -10.90 -14.05 -17.27
C ALA A 814 -12.03 -13.16 -16.71
N ARG A 815 -13.18 -13.13 -17.40
CA ARG A 815 -14.36 -12.39 -16.96
C ARG A 815 -14.89 -12.92 -15.63
N THR A 816 -15.01 -14.22 -15.48
CA THR A 816 -15.51 -14.85 -14.25
C THR A 816 -14.66 -14.48 -13.04
N HIS A 817 -13.34 -14.55 -13.17
CA HIS A 817 -12.46 -14.14 -12.06
C HIS A 817 -12.56 -12.64 -11.75
N ALA A 818 -12.68 -11.78 -12.76
CA ALA A 818 -12.84 -10.33 -12.55
C ALA A 818 -14.18 -10.00 -11.86
N GLU A 819 -15.29 -10.59 -12.33
CA GLU A 819 -16.61 -10.39 -11.72
C GLU A 819 -16.66 -10.87 -10.27
N ARG A 820 -16.00 -11.98 -9.95
CA ARG A 820 -15.94 -12.53 -8.59
C ARG A 820 -15.11 -11.65 -7.65
N LEU A 821 -13.99 -11.07 -8.13
CA LEU A 821 -13.22 -10.09 -7.34
C LEU A 821 -14.01 -8.81 -7.08
N ILE A 822 -14.75 -8.30 -8.08
CA ILE A 822 -15.63 -7.14 -7.88
C ILE A 822 -16.73 -7.46 -6.88
N ALA A 823 -17.29 -8.67 -6.96
CA ALA A 823 -18.39 -9.12 -6.08
C ALA A 823 -18.00 -9.16 -4.60
N VAL A 824 -16.73 -9.24 -4.24
CA VAL A 824 -16.26 -9.12 -2.84
C VAL A 824 -16.79 -7.84 -2.20
N PHE A 825 -16.78 -6.73 -2.95
CA PHE A 825 -17.13 -5.39 -2.46
C PHE A 825 -18.58 -4.98 -2.75
N VAL A 826 -19.22 -5.59 -3.74
CA VAL A 826 -20.56 -5.18 -4.16
C VAL A 826 -21.63 -5.90 -3.35
N ARG A 827 -22.74 -5.23 -3.06
CA ARG A 827 -23.88 -5.85 -2.40
C ARG A 827 -24.49 -6.92 -3.26
N ASP A 828 -24.69 -8.07 -2.65
CA ASP A 828 -25.44 -9.18 -3.26
C ASP A 828 -26.96 -8.93 -3.34
N ALA A 829 -27.71 -9.89 -3.84
CA ALA A 829 -29.18 -9.80 -3.95
C ALA A 829 -29.90 -9.66 -2.59
N SER A 830 -29.25 -10.01 -1.47
CA SER A 830 -29.76 -9.84 -0.12
C SER A 830 -29.37 -8.47 0.48
N GLY A 831 -28.60 -7.65 -0.23
CA GLY A 831 -28.09 -6.37 0.21
C GLY A 831 -26.83 -6.45 1.08
N ARG A 832 -26.22 -7.63 1.24
CA ARG A 832 -25.01 -7.87 2.04
C ARG A 832 -23.74 -7.77 1.20
N ARG A 833 -22.66 -7.35 1.82
CA ARG A 833 -21.31 -7.33 1.22
C ARG A 833 -20.47 -8.49 1.74
N PRO A 834 -19.89 -9.32 0.88
CA PRO A 834 -19.01 -10.41 1.32
C PRO A 834 -17.85 -9.93 2.20
N GLU A 835 -17.22 -8.81 1.85
CA GLU A 835 -16.08 -8.26 2.59
C GLU A 835 -16.37 -8.05 4.09
N TYR A 836 -17.59 -7.69 4.45
CA TYR A 836 -17.97 -7.48 5.85
C TYR A 836 -18.19 -8.78 6.64
N GLY A 837 -18.17 -9.92 5.95
CA GLY A 837 -18.36 -11.23 6.59
C GLY A 837 -19.61 -11.30 7.46
N SER A 838 -19.42 -11.72 8.72
CA SER A 838 -20.50 -11.86 9.70
C SER A 838 -20.75 -10.60 10.55
N ILE A 839 -20.10 -9.48 10.27
CA ILE A 839 -20.21 -8.26 11.09
C ILE A 839 -21.54 -7.55 10.77
N GLU A 840 -22.59 -7.86 11.54
CA GLU A 840 -23.96 -7.34 11.28
C GLU A 840 -24.03 -5.81 11.29
N LYS A 841 -23.24 -5.14 12.11
CA LYS A 841 -23.20 -3.68 12.16
C LYS A 841 -22.79 -3.06 10.81
N PHE A 842 -21.77 -3.63 10.15
CA PHE A 842 -21.36 -3.19 8.81
C PHE A 842 -22.36 -3.61 7.72
N GLN A 843 -23.13 -4.68 7.94
CA GLN A 843 -24.10 -5.13 6.94
C GLN A 843 -25.38 -4.28 6.93
N THR A 844 -25.88 -3.87 8.10
CA THR A 844 -27.25 -3.37 8.24
C THR A 844 -27.37 -1.96 8.78
N ASP A 845 -26.41 -1.48 9.59
CA ASP A 845 -26.48 -0.17 10.22
C ASP A 845 -26.30 0.96 9.17
N PRO A 846 -27.26 1.90 9.04
CA PRO A 846 -27.20 2.96 8.05
C PRO A 846 -26.01 3.91 8.23
N TYR A 847 -25.41 3.97 9.41
CA TYR A 847 -24.24 4.81 9.71
C TYR A 847 -22.91 4.09 9.47
N TRP A 848 -22.92 2.78 9.12
CA TRP A 848 -21.74 1.97 8.88
C TRP A 848 -21.70 1.35 7.47
N ARG A 849 -22.83 0.82 6.99
CA ARG A 849 -22.92 -0.06 5.81
C ARG A 849 -22.43 0.52 4.48
N ASP A 850 -22.25 1.84 4.40
CA ASP A 850 -21.80 2.54 3.19
C ASP A 850 -20.32 2.97 3.24
N TYR A 851 -19.64 2.70 4.35
CA TYR A 851 -18.22 2.98 4.54
C TYR A 851 -17.40 1.70 4.40
N LEU A 852 -16.61 1.63 3.33
CA LEU A 852 -15.87 0.43 2.96
C LEU A 852 -14.52 0.36 3.67
N THR A 853 -14.17 -0.85 4.12
CA THR A 853 -12.83 -1.25 4.52
C THR A 853 -12.15 -1.96 3.35
N PHE A 854 -10.85 -1.79 3.20
CA PHE A 854 -10.09 -2.41 2.12
C PHE A 854 -9.04 -3.32 2.74
N HIS A 855 -9.46 -4.55 3.00
CA HIS A 855 -8.63 -5.54 3.66
C HIS A 855 -7.45 -5.99 2.79
N GLU A 856 -6.41 -6.47 3.42
CA GLU A 856 -5.19 -6.94 2.79
C GLU A 856 -5.46 -8.14 1.87
N TYR A 857 -6.26 -9.11 2.34
CA TYR A 857 -6.69 -10.30 1.61
C TYR A 857 -8.09 -10.73 2.05
N PHE A 858 -8.64 -11.76 1.42
CA PHE A 858 -10.03 -12.16 1.63
C PHE A 858 -10.15 -13.66 1.82
N HIS A 859 -11.06 -14.07 2.69
CA HIS A 859 -11.33 -15.48 2.99
C HIS A 859 -11.69 -16.26 1.72
N GLY A 860 -11.00 -17.37 1.48
CA GLY A 860 -11.10 -18.16 0.25
C GLY A 860 -12.47 -18.72 -0.08
N ASP A 861 -13.35 -18.95 0.93
CA ASP A 861 -14.66 -19.54 0.76
C ASP A 861 -15.84 -18.59 1.04
N THR A 862 -15.62 -17.48 1.76
CA THR A 862 -16.71 -16.55 2.15
C THR A 862 -16.54 -15.13 1.61
N GLY A 863 -15.33 -14.76 1.14
CA GLY A 863 -15.02 -13.42 0.68
C GLY A 863 -14.89 -12.39 1.80
N ALA A 864 -14.96 -12.80 3.07
CA ALA A 864 -14.78 -11.91 4.21
C ALA A 864 -13.36 -11.32 4.22
N GLY A 865 -13.25 -10.03 4.56
CA GLY A 865 -11.96 -9.34 4.66
C GLY A 865 -11.13 -9.87 5.82
N LEU A 866 -9.83 -9.97 5.61
CA LEU A 866 -8.82 -10.50 6.55
C LEU A 866 -7.53 -9.68 6.47
N GLY A 867 -6.70 -9.81 7.49
CA GLY A 867 -5.47 -9.03 7.61
C GLY A 867 -5.76 -7.55 7.90
N ALA A 868 -4.83 -6.68 7.54
CA ALA A 868 -4.98 -5.25 7.72
C ALA A 868 -6.26 -4.72 7.08
N SER A 869 -7.08 -3.99 7.86
CA SER A 869 -8.44 -3.60 7.46
C SER A 869 -8.49 -2.33 6.59
N HIS A 870 -7.43 -1.56 6.56
CA HIS A 870 -7.31 -0.32 5.78
C HIS A 870 -6.27 -0.41 4.66
N GLN A 871 -5.87 -1.63 4.28
CA GLN A 871 -4.90 -1.90 3.20
C GLN A 871 -5.51 -1.55 1.83
N THR A 872 -5.75 -0.29 1.59
CA THR A 872 -6.27 0.16 0.30
C THR A 872 -5.28 -0.10 -0.84
N GLY A 873 -4.01 -0.17 -0.58
CA GLY A 873 -2.92 -0.33 -1.52
C GLY A 873 -3.27 -1.18 -2.74
N TRP A 874 -2.84 -2.44 -2.78
CA TRP A 874 -3.16 -3.34 -3.91
C TRP A 874 -4.64 -3.71 -4.02
N THR A 875 -5.40 -3.68 -2.92
CA THR A 875 -6.85 -3.91 -2.93
C THR A 875 -7.59 -2.81 -3.70
N GLY A 876 -7.01 -1.60 -3.78
CA GLY A 876 -7.46 -0.51 -4.65
C GLY A 876 -7.52 -0.87 -6.14
N LEU A 877 -6.92 -1.99 -6.57
CA LEU A 877 -7.07 -2.55 -7.92
C LEU A 877 -8.53 -2.90 -8.28
N VAL A 878 -9.43 -3.03 -7.30
CA VAL A 878 -10.87 -3.16 -7.58
C VAL A 878 -11.38 -1.98 -8.43
N ALA A 879 -10.82 -0.78 -8.22
CA ALA A 879 -11.15 0.39 -9.04
C ALA A 879 -10.78 0.20 -10.52
N SER A 880 -9.63 -0.45 -10.78
CA SER A 880 -9.19 -0.80 -12.14
C SER A 880 -10.05 -1.90 -12.75
N LEU A 881 -10.45 -2.91 -11.98
CA LEU A 881 -11.34 -3.96 -12.46
C LEU A 881 -12.70 -3.38 -12.85
N ILE A 882 -13.28 -2.50 -12.04
CA ILE A 882 -14.56 -1.83 -12.37
C ILE A 882 -14.40 -1.00 -13.65
N ASP A 883 -13.33 -0.22 -13.78
CA ASP A 883 -13.06 0.56 -15.00
C ASP A 883 -13.00 -0.33 -16.25
N GLU A 884 -12.25 -1.42 -16.18
CA GLU A 884 -12.00 -2.31 -17.34
C GLU A 884 -13.22 -3.16 -17.74
N TRP A 885 -14.01 -3.61 -16.78
CA TRP A 885 -15.10 -4.57 -17.04
C TRP A 885 -16.48 -3.91 -17.10
N ARG A 886 -16.59 -2.59 -16.83
CA ARG A 886 -17.81 -1.78 -16.96
C ARG A 886 -17.70 -0.68 -18.03
N ALA A 887 -16.56 -0.59 -18.73
CA ALA A 887 -16.35 0.42 -19.77
C ALA A 887 -17.22 0.20 -21.03
N HIS A 888 -17.73 -0.99 -21.22
CA HIS A 888 -18.47 -1.41 -22.44
C HIS A 888 -19.89 -1.84 -22.15
#